data_a2d71d1813c3ac061a7a933fc6ba077f
#
_entry.id   a2d71d1813c3ac061a7a933fc6ba077f
#
_cell.length_a   1.000
_cell.length_b   1.000
_cell.length_c   1.000
_cell.angle_alpha   90.00
_cell.angle_beta   90.00
_cell.angle_gamma   90.00
#
_symmetry.space_group_name_H-M   'P 1'
#
loop_
_entity.id
_entity.type
_entity.pdbx_description
1 polymer ?
#
loop_
_entity_poly.entity_id
_entity_poly.type
_entity_poly.pdbx_seq_one_letter_code
_entity_poly.pdbx_strand_id
1 'polypeptide(L)'
;MNDMSIPAKLAPYKAKNKVRFVTATALFDGHDASINIMRRIIQGSGAEVIHLGHNRSAGEIVNAALQEDAHGICITSYQGGHIEFFKYIVDLLRANGGENIKVFGGGGGVIVPAEIRELMSYGVTRLYSPEDGATMGLQGMINDLISTSDMDLSAASPKADAVQAVLKDGNRRTLARVITALENGTYPDSLKKALVEEAKALKVPVLGITGTGGAGKSSLTDEIVLRLRLDQADALKIAIVSIDPSRKRTGGALLGDRIRMNAIESDHVFMRSLATRDTGMEISAALPEVIAACKLSGFDLVIVETSGIGQGDAAIVPFVDLSLYVMTPEFGAASQLEKIDMLDFADYVAINKFDRKGAEDALRDVRKQYQRNRELFGKSPDTMPVFGTMASRFNDDGVTALYQAIAPRLAEKGLKLAKGKLPVVKVKSSSHGRAIVPAERVRYLAEIAGTVRDYHQEVAAQARVARERQSLKTVKELLERAGKPVAGFDEMISAKDGELTAAARKLLAQWPKEKELYAADEYVVKVRDKEIRTKLTTESLSGTKVRKVSLPSYECEGETLRFLMKENVPGSFPYTAGVFAFKREGEDPTRMFAGEGDAFRTNRRFKRVSEGMPAHRLSTAFDSVTLYGWDPDLRPDIYGKVGNSGVSICTLEDMKVLYSGFDLCAPTTSVSMTINGPAPMILAMFMNTALEQQVDKFKKDNGRDPSDGELAKIKAYTLSTVRGTVQADILKEDQGQNTCIFSTEFALKCQGDIQEYFIKNDVKNFYSVSISGYHIAEAGANPISQLAFTLANGFTYVESYLARGMHIDDFAPNL
;
A
#
# COMPACT_ATOMS: atom_id res chain seq x y z
N MET A 1 -4.95 -28.10 36.15
CA MET A 1 -5.80 -28.35 35.00
C MET A 1 -5.03 -27.92 33.74
N ASN A 2 -4.61 -28.87 32.93
CA ASN A 2 -3.97 -28.52 31.66
C ASN A 2 -5.05 -27.92 30.76
N ASP A 3 -4.81 -26.70 30.28
CA ASP A 3 -5.68 -26.04 29.31
C ASP A 3 -5.61 -26.83 28.00
N MET A 4 -6.64 -27.61 27.75
CA MET A 4 -6.79 -28.45 26.53
C MET A 4 -7.06 -27.62 25.28
N SER A 5 -7.19 -26.29 25.39
CA SER A 5 -7.44 -25.39 24.27
C SER A 5 -6.18 -24.96 23.50
N ILE A 6 -4.98 -25.26 23.99
CA ILE A 6 -3.72 -25.02 23.29
C ILE A 6 -3.25 -26.32 22.66
N PRO A 7 -3.34 -26.49 21.31
CA PRO A 7 -2.78 -27.63 20.64
C PRO A 7 -1.28 -27.74 20.93
N ALA A 8 -0.82 -28.95 21.24
CA ALA A 8 0.62 -29.21 21.40
C ALA A 8 1.37 -28.62 20.17
N LYS A 9 2.36 -27.77 20.43
CA LYS A 9 3.15 -27.16 19.35
C LYS A 9 3.77 -28.25 18.50
N LEU A 10 3.22 -28.46 17.31
CA LEU A 10 3.76 -29.41 16.34
C LEU A 10 5.19 -28.98 15.97
N ALA A 11 6.12 -29.92 16.01
CA ALA A 11 7.51 -29.65 15.62
C ALA A 11 7.63 -29.42 14.09
N PRO A 12 8.46 -28.47 13.64
CA PRO A 12 8.74 -28.31 12.23
C PRO A 12 9.34 -29.58 11.60
N TYR A 13 8.90 -29.92 10.40
CA TYR A 13 9.52 -30.96 9.58
C TYR A 13 10.97 -30.56 9.24
N LYS A 14 11.92 -31.48 9.40
CA LYS A 14 13.31 -31.26 9.03
C LYS A 14 13.58 -31.84 7.64
N ALA A 15 13.69 -30.95 6.67
CA ALA A 15 14.02 -31.36 5.30
C ALA A 15 15.42 -31.96 5.19
N LYS A 16 15.57 -32.96 4.31
CA LYS A 16 16.86 -33.58 3.99
C LYS A 16 17.67 -32.72 3.02
N ASN A 17 16.96 -32.03 2.12
CA ASN A 17 17.53 -31.17 1.10
C ASN A 17 17.31 -29.70 1.45
N LYS A 18 18.02 -28.79 0.77
CA LYS A 18 17.76 -27.35 0.87
C LYS A 18 16.55 -26.97 0.02
N VAL A 19 15.37 -27.00 0.63
CA VAL A 19 14.11 -26.75 -0.06
C VAL A 19 13.89 -25.24 -0.26
N ARG A 20 13.48 -24.83 -1.46
CA ARG A 20 13.27 -23.44 -1.88
C ARG A 20 11.85 -23.25 -2.40
N PHE A 21 11.17 -22.22 -1.92
CA PHE A 21 9.81 -21.88 -2.33
C PHE A 21 9.70 -20.46 -2.84
N VAL A 22 8.89 -20.28 -3.89
CA VAL A 22 8.39 -18.97 -4.31
C VAL A 22 7.02 -18.75 -3.68
N THR A 23 6.81 -17.60 -3.06
CA THR A 23 5.54 -17.25 -2.41
C THR A 23 4.98 -15.96 -2.98
N ALA A 24 3.68 -15.93 -3.29
CA ALA A 24 3.02 -14.79 -3.90
C ALA A 24 1.53 -14.74 -3.58
N THR A 25 0.91 -13.57 -3.79
CA THR A 25 -0.53 -13.43 -3.94
C THR A 25 -0.88 -13.24 -5.41
N ALA A 26 -1.99 -13.82 -5.85
CA ALA A 26 -2.43 -13.85 -7.24
C ALA A 26 -2.62 -12.44 -7.83
N LEU A 27 -2.61 -12.34 -9.15
CA LEU A 27 -2.84 -11.08 -9.88
C LEU A 27 -4.15 -10.42 -9.44
N PHE A 28 -4.13 -9.09 -9.30
CA PHE A 28 -5.23 -8.26 -8.84
C PHE A 28 -5.76 -8.63 -7.44
N ASP A 29 -4.91 -9.19 -6.60
CA ASP A 29 -5.24 -9.50 -5.22
C ASP A 29 -4.23 -8.86 -4.28
N GLY A 30 -4.71 -7.96 -3.41
CA GLY A 30 -3.91 -7.27 -2.40
C GLY A 30 -3.92 -7.94 -1.02
N HIS A 31 -4.68 -9.03 -0.84
CA HIS A 31 -4.81 -9.71 0.45
C HIS A 31 -3.58 -10.58 0.75
N ASP A 32 -2.50 -9.98 1.20
CA ASP A 32 -1.22 -10.66 1.41
C ASP A 32 -0.94 -11.10 2.85
N ALA A 33 -1.82 -10.81 3.80
CA ALA A 33 -1.61 -11.14 5.21
C ALA A 33 -1.36 -12.63 5.44
N SER A 34 -2.15 -13.50 4.79
CA SER A 34 -2.03 -14.95 4.92
C SER A 34 -0.70 -15.47 4.39
N ILE A 35 -0.31 -15.08 3.17
CA ILE A 35 0.97 -15.53 2.60
C ILE A 35 2.16 -14.98 3.41
N ASN A 36 2.04 -13.80 3.99
CA ASN A 36 3.06 -13.23 4.86
C ASN A 36 3.25 -14.04 6.15
N ILE A 37 2.19 -14.59 6.72
CA ILE A 37 2.27 -15.50 7.87
C ILE A 37 2.90 -16.83 7.43
N MET A 38 2.40 -17.44 6.36
CA MET A 38 2.86 -18.73 5.86
C MET A 38 4.36 -18.72 5.51
N ARG A 39 4.84 -17.68 4.76
CA ARG A 39 6.26 -17.56 4.41
C ARG A 39 7.17 -17.49 5.63
N ARG A 40 6.73 -16.84 6.72
CA ARG A 40 7.48 -16.76 7.98
C ARG A 40 7.61 -18.14 8.65
N ILE A 41 6.56 -18.95 8.59
CA ILE A 41 6.56 -20.30 9.14
C ILE A 41 7.42 -21.20 8.27
N ILE A 42 7.31 -21.13 6.93
CA ILE A 42 8.16 -21.86 5.97
C ILE A 42 9.64 -21.56 6.24
N GLN A 43 10.01 -20.27 6.33
CA GLN A 43 11.36 -19.85 6.67
C GLN A 43 11.79 -20.32 8.07
N GLY A 44 10.88 -20.22 9.04
CA GLY A 44 11.10 -20.68 10.42
C GLY A 44 11.35 -22.19 10.52
N SER A 45 10.83 -22.96 9.56
CA SER A 45 11.00 -24.41 9.45
C SER A 45 12.28 -24.82 8.69
N GLY A 46 13.12 -23.85 8.27
CA GLY A 46 14.45 -24.12 7.68
C GLY A 46 14.50 -24.05 6.16
N ALA A 47 13.41 -23.71 5.47
CA ALA A 47 13.39 -23.56 4.02
C ALA A 47 13.86 -22.16 3.56
N GLU A 48 14.31 -22.07 2.31
CA GLU A 48 14.60 -20.83 1.59
C GLU A 48 13.32 -20.32 0.94
N VAL A 49 13.00 -19.04 1.12
CA VAL A 49 11.75 -18.45 0.61
C VAL A 49 12.06 -17.23 -0.25
N ILE A 50 11.62 -17.26 -1.50
CA ILE A 50 11.59 -16.10 -2.39
C ILE A 50 10.17 -15.52 -2.33
N HIS A 51 10.02 -14.31 -1.82
CA HIS A 51 8.73 -13.67 -1.68
C HIS A 51 8.53 -12.60 -2.74
N LEU A 52 7.50 -12.76 -3.58
CA LEU A 52 7.19 -11.82 -4.65
C LEU A 52 6.21 -10.71 -4.23
N GLY A 53 5.55 -10.88 -3.07
CA GLY A 53 4.52 -9.95 -2.61
C GLY A 53 3.14 -10.27 -3.19
N HIS A 54 2.33 -9.23 -3.33
CA HIS A 54 0.96 -9.28 -3.83
C HIS A 54 0.88 -8.88 -5.32
N ASN A 55 -0.29 -9.09 -5.92
CA ASN A 55 -0.60 -8.66 -7.28
C ASN A 55 0.41 -9.18 -8.32
N ARG A 56 0.63 -10.51 -8.35
CA ARG A 56 1.59 -11.13 -9.28
C ARG A 56 0.89 -11.97 -10.33
N SER A 57 1.23 -11.74 -11.61
CA SER A 57 0.73 -12.52 -12.73
C SER A 57 1.27 -13.95 -12.67
N ALA A 58 0.58 -14.86 -13.34
CA ALA A 58 1.02 -16.24 -13.46
C ALA A 58 2.42 -16.34 -14.11
N GLY A 59 2.68 -15.50 -15.12
CA GLY A 59 3.97 -15.43 -15.80
C GLY A 59 5.12 -14.99 -14.88
N GLU A 60 4.94 -13.93 -14.07
CA GLU A 60 5.92 -13.47 -13.09
C GLU A 60 6.28 -14.55 -12.07
N ILE A 61 5.26 -15.24 -11.54
CA ILE A 61 5.44 -16.29 -10.54
C ILE A 61 6.21 -17.48 -11.13
N VAL A 62 5.82 -17.95 -12.31
CA VAL A 62 6.47 -19.09 -12.99
C VAL A 62 7.90 -18.72 -13.39
N ASN A 63 8.12 -17.53 -13.96
CA ASN A 63 9.44 -17.06 -14.35
C ASN A 63 10.39 -17.01 -13.13
N ALA A 64 9.91 -16.46 -12.00
CA ALA A 64 10.67 -16.46 -10.76
C ALA A 64 11.00 -17.90 -10.29
N ALA A 65 10.03 -18.81 -10.30
CA ALA A 65 10.24 -20.20 -9.88
C ALA A 65 11.24 -20.95 -10.77
N LEU A 66 11.23 -20.68 -12.06
CA LEU A 66 12.18 -21.27 -13.01
C LEU A 66 13.59 -20.72 -12.83
N GLN A 67 13.73 -19.39 -12.69
CA GLN A 67 15.04 -18.74 -12.49
C GLN A 67 15.67 -19.07 -11.12
N GLU A 68 14.84 -19.22 -10.10
CA GLU A 68 15.25 -19.61 -8.75
C GLU A 68 15.44 -21.12 -8.58
N ASP A 69 15.09 -21.92 -9.61
CA ASP A 69 15.04 -23.39 -9.55
C ASP A 69 14.32 -23.87 -8.29
N ALA A 70 13.11 -23.36 -8.07
CA ALA A 70 12.35 -23.60 -6.85
C ALA A 70 11.78 -25.03 -6.80
N HIS A 71 11.61 -25.57 -5.60
CA HIS A 71 10.93 -26.84 -5.35
C HIS A 71 9.43 -26.70 -5.46
N GLY A 72 8.90 -25.53 -5.08
CA GLY A 72 7.48 -25.28 -5.11
C GLY A 72 7.11 -23.80 -5.15
N ILE A 73 5.87 -23.55 -5.55
CA ILE A 73 5.21 -22.26 -5.59
C ILE A 73 4.06 -22.30 -4.58
N CYS A 74 3.94 -21.28 -3.74
CA CYS A 74 2.87 -21.14 -2.76
C CYS A 74 2.09 -19.85 -3.04
N ILE A 75 0.79 -19.96 -3.35
CA ILE A 75 -0.04 -18.84 -3.80
C ILE A 75 -1.27 -18.70 -2.91
N THR A 76 -1.57 -17.46 -2.52
CA THR A 76 -2.88 -17.10 -1.97
C THR A 76 -3.72 -16.41 -3.03
N SER A 77 -5.02 -16.73 -3.06
CA SER A 77 -5.98 -16.09 -3.95
C SER A 77 -7.33 -15.96 -3.25
N TYR A 78 -7.68 -14.74 -2.88
CA TYR A 78 -8.96 -14.37 -2.26
C TYR A 78 -9.91 -13.67 -3.23
N GLN A 79 -9.47 -13.48 -4.48
CA GLN A 79 -10.28 -12.92 -5.56
C GLN A 79 -10.80 -14.03 -6.49
N GLY A 80 -11.88 -13.76 -7.19
CA GLY A 80 -12.41 -14.68 -8.21
C GLY A 80 -11.41 -14.95 -9.34
N GLY A 81 -11.68 -15.94 -10.20
CA GLY A 81 -10.81 -16.34 -11.32
C GLY A 81 -9.61 -17.19 -10.91
N HIS A 82 -9.67 -17.81 -9.74
CA HIS A 82 -8.60 -18.70 -9.25
C HIS A 82 -8.47 -20.00 -10.05
N ILE A 83 -9.56 -20.50 -10.65
CA ILE A 83 -9.53 -21.73 -11.48
C ILE A 83 -8.62 -21.50 -12.69
N GLU A 84 -8.87 -20.46 -13.46
CA GLU A 84 -8.10 -20.10 -14.64
C GLU A 84 -6.66 -19.77 -14.26
N PHE A 85 -6.46 -19.07 -13.16
CA PHE A 85 -5.15 -18.66 -12.67
C PHE A 85 -4.26 -19.86 -12.31
N PHE A 86 -4.76 -20.81 -11.51
CA PHE A 86 -3.98 -21.98 -11.12
C PHE A 86 -3.74 -22.95 -12.29
N LYS A 87 -4.72 -23.15 -13.18
CA LYS A 87 -4.54 -23.94 -14.40
C LYS A 87 -3.46 -23.34 -15.28
N TYR A 88 -3.48 -22.03 -15.46
CA TYR A 88 -2.49 -21.31 -16.26
C TYR A 88 -1.07 -21.40 -15.67
N ILE A 89 -0.91 -21.37 -14.34
CA ILE A 89 0.38 -21.63 -13.67
C ILE A 89 0.90 -23.03 -14.05
N VAL A 90 0.05 -24.06 -13.98
CA VAL A 90 0.43 -25.44 -14.33
C VAL A 90 0.83 -25.54 -15.79
N ASP A 91 0.07 -24.91 -16.69
CA ASP A 91 0.36 -24.93 -18.14
C ASP A 91 1.66 -24.21 -18.47
N LEU A 92 1.93 -23.04 -17.85
CA LEU A 92 3.18 -22.32 -18.01
C LEU A 92 4.38 -23.12 -17.50
N LEU A 93 4.25 -23.81 -16.35
CA LEU A 93 5.29 -24.70 -15.85
C LEU A 93 5.59 -25.83 -16.83
N ARG A 94 4.57 -26.50 -17.37
CA ARG A 94 4.74 -27.55 -18.37
C ARG A 94 5.41 -27.02 -19.65
N ALA A 95 4.97 -25.88 -20.16
CA ALA A 95 5.53 -25.28 -21.37
C ALA A 95 7.00 -24.88 -21.23
N ASN A 96 7.48 -24.62 -19.99
CA ASN A 96 8.83 -24.12 -19.74
C ASN A 96 9.74 -25.12 -18.99
N GLY A 97 9.40 -26.42 -18.97
CA GLY A 97 10.21 -27.49 -18.35
C GLY A 97 10.31 -27.38 -16.83
N GLY A 98 9.20 -26.92 -16.20
CA GLY A 98 9.05 -26.77 -14.75
C GLY A 98 8.10 -27.79 -14.11
N GLU A 99 7.82 -28.95 -14.76
CA GLU A 99 6.89 -29.97 -14.29
C GLU A 99 7.24 -30.54 -12.90
N ASN A 100 8.50 -30.47 -12.54
CA ASN A 100 8.98 -30.88 -11.22
C ASN A 100 8.61 -29.91 -10.10
N ILE A 101 8.25 -28.65 -10.42
CA ILE A 101 7.90 -27.61 -9.45
C ILE A 101 6.50 -27.87 -8.92
N LYS A 102 6.37 -28.05 -7.60
CA LYS A 102 5.09 -28.29 -6.93
C LYS A 102 4.28 -27.00 -6.81
N VAL A 103 2.96 -27.09 -7.01
CA VAL A 103 2.06 -25.93 -6.89
C VAL A 103 1.16 -26.11 -5.68
N PHE A 104 1.26 -25.19 -4.73
CA PHE A 104 0.46 -25.14 -3.51
C PHE A 104 -0.32 -23.84 -3.46
N GLY A 105 -1.48 -23.86 -2.81
CA GLY A 105 -2.22 -22.62 -2.62
C GLY A 105 -3.33 -22.71 -1.59
N GLY A 106 -4.05 -21.61 -1.46
CA GLY A 106 -5.23 -21.45 -0.63
C GLY A 106 -5.89 -20.10 -0.87
N GLY A 107 -7.15 -20.00 -0.49
CA GLY A 107 -7.93 -18.77 -0.65
C GLY A 107 -9.05 -18.66 0.40
N GLY A 108 -8.85 -19.27 1.56
CA GLY A 108 -9.90 -19.34 2.59
C GLY A 108 -11.16 -20.00 2.03
N GLY A 109 -12.33 -19.43 2.35
CA GLY A 109 -13.62 -19.93 1.86
C GLY A 109 -13.97 -19.55 0.41
N VAL A 110 -13.11 -18.80 -0.29
CA VAL A 110 -13.37 -18.38 -1.68
C VAL A 110 -13.22 -19.55 -2.66
N ILE A 111 -12.25 -20.45 -2.40
CA ILE A 111 -12.06 -21.66 -3.21
C ILE A 111 -12.87 -22.79 -2.58
N VAL A 112 -13.95 -23.21 -3.27
CA VAL A 112 -14.85 -24.22 -2.71
C VAL A 112 -14.33 -25.66 -2.94
N PRO A 113 -14.76 -26.66 -2.16
CA PRO A 113 -14.23 -28.03 -2.23
C PRO A 113 -14.30 -28.70 -3.60
N ALA A 114 -15.31 -28.38 -4.42
CA ALA A 114 -15.42 -28.90 -5.79
C ALA A 114 -14.28 -28.37 -6.68
N GLU A 115 -13.98 -27.09 -6.58
CA GLU A 115 -12.90 -26.42 -7.32
C GLU A 115 -11.51 -26.91 -6.86
N ILE A 116 -11.34 -27.15 -5.56
CA ILE A 116 -10.11 -27.77 -5.03
C ILE A 116 -9.85 -29.12 -5.71
N ARG A 117 -10.87 -29.96 -5.79
CA ARG A 117 -10.75 -31.29 -6.46
C ARG A 117 -10.42 -31.14 -7.94
N GLU A 118 -11.07 -30.22 -8.62
CA GLU A 118 -10.85 -29.92 -10.04
C GLU A 118 -9.41 -29.50 -10.28
N LEU A 119 -8.92 -28.55 -9.53
CA LEU A 119 -7.56 -28.00 -9.66
C LEU A 119 -6.48 -29.02 -9.31
N MET A 120 -6.68 -29.82 -8.26
CA MET A 120 -5.77 -30.92 -7.94
C MET A 120 -5.74 -31.99 -9.03
N SER A 121 -6.87 -32.32 -9.64
CA SER A 121 -6.92 -33.27 -10.78
C SER A 121 -6.22 -32.71 -12.03
N TYR A 122 -6.18 -31.38 -12.19
CA TYR A 122 -5.50 -30.71 -13.30
C TYR A 122 -3.97 -30.71 -13.19
N GLY A 123 -3.44 -30.77 -11.96
CA GLY A 123 -2.01 -30.80 -11.73
C GLY A 123 -1.51 -29.87 -10.59
N VAL A 124 -2.42 -29.16 -9.91
CA VAL A 124 -2.08 -28.47 -8.68
C VAL A 124 -1.77 -29.50 -7.59
N THR A 125 -0.66 -29.39 -6.92
CA THR A 125 -0.19 -30.39 -5.95
C THR A 125 -1.12 -30.45 -4.75
N ARG A 126 -1.44 -29.30 -4.12
CA ARG A 126 -2.39 -29.21 -3.02
C ARG A 126 -2.93 -27.79 -2.85
N LEU A 127 -4.25 -27.69 -2.60
CA LEU A 127 -4.91 -26.48 -2.13
C LEU A 127 -5.42 -26.72 -0.71
N TYR A 128 -5.05 -25.84 0.21
CA TYR A 128 -5.45 -25.93 1.62
C TYR A 128 -6.76 -25.20 1.85
N SER A 129 -7.74 -25.92 2.38
CA SER A 129 -9.04 -25.39 2.79
C SER A 129 -8.99 -24.81 4.22
N PRO A 130 -10.03 -24.09 4.68
CA PRO A 130 -10.19 -23.72 6.08
C PRO A 130 -10.26 -24.94 7.01
N GLU A 131 -10.81 -26.07 6.55
CA GLU A 131 -10.87 -27.34 7.31
C GLU A 131 -9.47 -27.93 7.51
N ASP A 132 -8.60 -27.89 6.49
CA ASP A 132 -7.19 -28.26 6.64
C ASP A 132 -6.51 -27.39 7.69
N GLY A 133 -6.80 -26.08 7.72
CA GLY A 133 -6.31 -25.16 8.74
C GLY A 133 -6.77 -25.53 10.14
N ALA A 134 -8.03 -25.94 10.29
CA ALA A 134 -8.60 -26.34 11.57
C ALA A 134 -8.04 -27.69 12.08
N THR A 135 -7.82 -28.66 11.18
CA THR A 135 -7.38 -30.01 11.52
C THR A 135 -5.88 -30.16 11.67
N MET A 136 -5.09 -29.58 10.74
CA MET A 136 -3.63 -29.68 10.72
C MET A 136 -2.94 -28.54 11.45
N GLY A 137 -3.59 -27.43 11.62
CA GLY A 137 -2.99 -26.17 12.04
C GLY A 137 -1.97 -25.61 11.04
N LEU A 138 -1.52 -24.38 11.24
CA LEU A 138 -0.58 -23.73 10.32
C LEU A 138 0.73 -24.50 10.16
N GLN A 139 1.31 -24.99 11.28
CA GLN A 139 2.57 -25.75 11.23
C GLN A 139 2.39 -27.11 10.53
N GLY A 140 1.24 -27.75 10.69
CA GLY A 140 0.95 -29.02 10.02
C GLY A 140 0.85 -28.89 8.50
N MET A 141 0.17 -27.84 8.02
CA MET A 141 0.11 -27.52 6.57
C MET A 141 1.50 -27.24 6.00
N ILE A 142 2.34 -26.51 6.75
CA ILE A 142 3.72 -26.22 6.33
C ILE A 142 4.60 -27.48 6.32
N ASN A 143 4.43 -28.36 7.29
CA ASN A 143 5.15 -29.65 7.31
C ASN A 143 4.77 -30.54 6.11
N ASP A 144 3.50 -30.61 5.76
CA ASP A 144 2.99 -31.30 4.58
C ASP A 144 3.60 -30.73 3.28
N LEU A 145 3.58 -29.40 3.15
CA LEU A 145 4.15 -28.67 2.01
C LEU A 145 5.66 -28.93 1.86
N ILE A 146 6.44 -28.83 2.94
CA ILE A 146 7.89 -29.04 2.89
C ILE A 146 8.22 -30.52 2.62
N SER A 147 7.54 -31.46 3.27
CA SER A 147 7.81 -32.89 3.08
C SER A 147 7.48 -33.38 1.66
N THR A 148 6.40 -32.86 1.06
CA THR A 148 6.01 -33.14 -0.34
C THR A 148 7.02 -32.60 -1.35
N SER A 149 7.77 -31.55 -0.97
CA SER A 149 8.74 -30.85 -1.84
C SER A 149 10.19 -31.25 -1.56
N ASP A 150 10.47 -32.09 -0.58
CA ASP A 150 11.84 -32.44 -0.15
C ASP A 150 12.49 -33.44 -1.13
N MET A 151 13.04 -32.89 -2.22
CA MET A 151 13.74 -33.65 -3.26
C MET A 151 15.08 -33.00 -3.61
N ASP A 152 16.02 -33.76 -4.13
CA ASP A 152 17.29 -33.27 -4.63
C ASP A 152 17.16 -32.75 -6.07
N LEU A 153 17.14 -31.43 -6.24
CA LEU A 153 17.09 -30.78 -7.57
C LEU A 153 18.42 -30.89 -8.33
N SER A 154 19.54 -31.11 -7.65
CA SER A 154 20.84 -31.25 -8.30
C SER A 154 20.89 -32.43 -9.26
N ALA A 155 20.05 -33.44 -9.05
CA ALA A 155 19.94 -34.60 -9.93
C ALA A 155 19.44 -34.25 -11.35
N ALA A 156 18.72 -33.13 -11.48
CA ALA A 156 18.22 -32.61 -12.77
C ALA A 156 19.21 -31.64 -13.45
N SER A 157 20.34 -31.35 -12.83
CA SER A 157 21.37 -30.46 -13.38
C SER A 157 22.19 -31.14 -14.47
N PRO A 158 22.72 -30.36 -15.46
CA PRO A 158 23.60 -30.91 -16.48
C PRO A 158 24.81 -31.65 -15.87
N LYS A 159 25.27 -32.71 -16.52
CA LYS A 159 26.48 -33.42 -16.10
C LYS A 159 27.70 -32.49 -16.25
N ALA A 160 28.73 -32.73 -15.43
CA ALA A 160 29.90 -31.86 -15.35
C ALA A 160 30.61 -31.65 -16.69
N ASP A 161 30.66 -32.66 -17.54
CA ASP A 161 31.25 -32.61 -18.90
C ASP A 161 30.46 -31.77 -19.90
N ALA A 162 29.17 -31.62 -19.67
CA ALA A 162 28.28 -30.84 -20.57
C ALA A 162 28.08 -29.35 -20.15
N VAL A 163 28.43 -28.98 -18.89
CA VAL A 163 28.08 -27.67 -18.32
C VAL A 163 28.57 -26.50 -19.18
N GLN A 164 29.82 -26.52 -19.64
CA GLN A 164 30.39 -25.43 -20.43
C GLN A 164 29.66 -25.25 -21.79
N ALA A 165 29.25 -26.34 -22.43
CA ALA A 165 28.54 -26.30 -23.69
C ALA A 165 27.11 -25.76 -23.49
N VAL A 166 26.37 -26.27 -22.51
CA VAL A 166 24.98 -25.89 -22.29
C VAL A 166 24.83 -24.47 -21.75
N LEU A 167 25.84 -23.92 -21.06
CA LEU A 167 25.81 -22.51 -20.66
C LEU A 167 25.88 -21.59 -21.87
N LYS A 168 26.64 -21.93 -22.91
CA LYS A 168 26.76 -21.16 -24.15
C LYS A 168 25.46 -21.08 -24.96
N ASP A 169 24.53 -22.01 -24.75
CA ASP A 169 23.21 -21.97 -25.38
C ASP A 169 22.32 -20.85 -24.82
N GLY A 170 22.71 -20.23 -23.69
CA GLY A 170 21.99 -19.11 -23.07
C GLY A 170 20.62 -19.46 -22.49
N ASN A 171 20.33 -20.76 -22.29
CA ASN A 171 19.07 -21.21 -21.73
C ASN A 171 19.02 -20.94 -20.22
N ARG A 172 18.04 -20.09 -19.81
CA ARG A 172 17.91 -19.63 -18.41
C ARG A 172 17.55 -20.73 -17.42
N ARG A 173 16.73 -21.70 -17.84
CA ARG A 173 16.38 -22.85 -17.00
C ARG A 173 17.61 -23.72 -16.72
N THR A 174 18.42 -23.93 -17.73
CA THR A 174 19.69 -24.65 -17.62
C THR A 174 20.67 -23.90 -16.71
N LEU A 175 20.83 -22.59 -16.89
CA LEU A 175 21.66 -21.76 -16.02
C LEU A 175 21.18 -21.88 -14.55
N ALA A 176 19.86 -21.77 -14.29
CA ALA A 176 19.31 -21.89 -12.95
C ALA A 176 19.66 -23.23 -12.27
N ARG A 177 19.57 -24.34 -13.02
CA ARG A 177 19.95 -25.69 -12.54
C ARG A 177 21.45 -25.80 -12.30
N VAL A 178 22.29 -25.23 -13.16
CA VAL A 178 23.74 -25.17 -12.95
C VAL A 178 24.08 -24.40 -11.67
N ILE A 179 23.43 -23.26 -11.44
CA ILE A 179 23.64 -22.48 -10.21
C ILE A 179 23.21 -23.28 -8.98
N THR A 180 22.08 -24.00 -9.02
CA THR A 180 21.66 -24.88 -7.92
C THR A 180 22.72 -25.96 -7.61
N ALA A 181 23.30 -26.58 -8.61
CA ALA A 181 24.35 -27.56 -8.41
C ALA A 181 25.65 -26.95 -7.86
N LEU A 182 26.00 -25.73 -8.26
CA LEU A 182 27.13 -24.96 -7.70
C LEU A 182 26.89 -24.61 -6.23
N GLU A 183 25.69 -24.11 -5.88
CA GLU A 183 25.32 -23.81 -4.48
C GLU A 183 25.32 -25.07 -3.59
N ASN A 184 24.91 -26.21 -4.12
CA ASN A 184 24.87 -27.48 -3.39
C ASN A 184 26.23 -28.19 -3.37
N GLY A 185 27.23 -27.65 -4.06
CA GLY A 185 28.58 -28.22 -4.10
C GLY A 185 28.68 -29.57 -4.84
N THR A 186 27.72 -29.90 -5.72
CA THR A 186 27.67 -31.19 -6.41
C THR A 186 28.66 -31.30 -7.58
N TYR A 187 29.17 -30.19 -8.09
CA TYR A 187 30.18 -30.19 -9.15
C TYR A 187 31.63 -30.33 -8.60
N PRO A 188 32.50 -31.03 -9.31
CA PRO A 188 33.90 -31.18 -8.90
C PRO A 188 34.65 -29.84 -8.98
N ASP A 189 35.66 -29.65 -8.14
CA ASP A 189 36.44 -28.42 -8.08
C ASP A 189 37.22 -28.10 -9.36
N SER A 190 37.57 -29.13 -10.14
CA SER A 190 38.17 -28.97 -11.47
C SER A 190 37.24 -28.20 -12.43
N LEU A 191 35.93 -28.52 -12.47
CA LEU A 191 34.96 -27.82 -13.28
C LEU A 191 34.78 -26.38 -12.77
N LYS A 192 34.64 -26.19 -11.44
CA LYS A 192 34.48 -24.85 -10.85
C LYS A 192 35.64 -23.93 -11.25
N LYS A 193 36.86 -24.39 -11.14
CA LYS A 193 38.05 -23.63 -11.57
C LYS A 193 38.04 -23.36 -13.09
N ALA A 194 37.68 -24.36 -13.90
CA ALA A 194 37.60 -24.20 -15.35
C ALA A 194 36.59 -23.11 -15.78
N LEU A 195 35.42 -23.09 -15.14
CA LEU A 195 34.39 -22.05 -15.40
C LEU A 195 34.92 -20.64 -15.08
N VAL A 196 35.58 -20.47 -13.93
CA VAL A 196 36.12 -19.16 -13.54
C VAL A 196 37.26 -18.74 -14.49
N GLU A 197 38.14 -19.61 -14.89
CA GLU A 197 39.24 -19.29 -15.82
C GLU A 197 38.70 -18.95 -17.23
N GLU A 198 37.73 -19.69 -17.75
CA GLU A 198 37.12 -19.40 -19.04
C GLU A 198 36.38 -18.04 -19.02
N ALA A 199 35.68 -17.76 -17.93
CA ALA A 199 34.95 -16.49 -17.79
C ALA A 199 35.87 -15.25 -17.71
N LYS A 200 37.12 -15.39 -17.24
CA LYS A 200 38.10 -14.28 -17.22
C LYS A 200 38.46 -13.75 -18.62
N ALA A 201 38.34 -14.59 -19.64
CA ALA A 201 38.58 -14.17 -21.02
C ALA A 201 37.44 -13.28 -21.59
N LEU A 202 36.28 -13.29 -20.96
CA LEU A 202 35.10 -12.53 -21.39
C LEU A 202 35.12 -11.12 -20.78
N LYS A 203 35.01 -10.11 -21.64
CA LYS A 203 34.92 -8.70 -21.22
C LYS A 203 33.49 -8.34 -20.80
N VAL A 204 32.96 -9.03 -19.79
CA VAL A 204 31.64 -8.76 -19.22
C VAL A 204 31.85 -8.14 -17.85
N PRO A 205 31.46 -6.85 -17.65
CA PRO A 205 31.66 -6.19 -16.36
C PRO A 205 30.75 -6.73 -15.28
N VAL A 206 31.22 -6.62 -14.03
CA VAL A 206 30.48 -6.95 -12.81
C VAL A 206 30.33 -5.71 -11.95
N LEU A 207 29.09 -5.27 -11.72
CA LEU A 207 28.75 -4.17 -10.80
C LEU A 207 28.39 -4.76 -9.44
N GLY A 208 29.14 -4.42 -8.40
CA GLY A 208 28.81 -4.77 -7.02
C GLY A 208 28.03 -3.67 -6.34
N ILE A 209 26.91 -4.02 -5.70
CA ILE A 209 26.09 -3.10 -4.90
C ILE A 209 26.05 -3.61 -3.47
N THR A 210 26.63 -2.86 -2.57
CA THR A 210 26.69 -3.18 -1.14
C THR A 210 26.27 -1.99 -0.29
N GLY A 211 26.19 -2.15 1.02
CA GLY A 211 25.82 -1.06 1.92
C GLY A 211 24.97 -1.49 3.09
N THR A 212 24.58 -0.55 3.94
CA THR A 212 23.92 -0.82 5.20
C THR A 212 22.55 -1.47 5.05
N GLY A 213 22.15 -2.27 6.05
CA GLY A 213 20.82 -2.87 6.12
C GLY A 213 19.72 -1.80 6.08
N GLY A 214 18.70 -2.00 5.23
CA GLY A 214 17.62 -1.04 5.09
C GLY A 214 17.96 0.24 4.31
N ALA A 215 19.17 0.38 3.73
CA ALA A 215 19.53 1.53 2.92
C ALA A 215 18.76 1.64 1.59
N GLY A 216 18.06 0.58 1.17
CA GLY A 216 17.30 0.55 -0.08
C GLY A 216 18.13 0.12 -1.28
N LYS A 217 19.12 -0.77 -1.08
CA LYS A 217 19.95 -1.34 -2.14
C LYS A 217 19.11 -1.94 -3.27
N SER A 218 18.20 -2.86 -2.95
CA SER A 218 17.37 -3.56 -3.94
C SER A 218 16.50 -2.60 -4.74
N SER A 219 15.94 -1.57 -4.10
CA SER A 219 15.20 -0.52 -4.80
C SER A 219 16.11 0.31 -5.71
N LEU A 220 17.34 0.60 -5.29
CA LEU A 220 18.31 1.31 -6.12
C LEU A 220 18.83 0.43 -7.26
N THR A 221 19.03 -0.86 -7.02
CA THR A 221 19.37 -1.85 -8.05
C THR A 221 18.27 -1.90 -9.12
N ASP A 222 17.00 -1.98 -8.72
CA ASP A 222 15.83 -1.97 -9.61
C ASP A 222 15.81 -0.70 -10.48
N GLU A 223 15.99 0.45 -9.85
CA GLU A 223 16.03 1.75 -10.53
C GLU A 223 17.23 1.89 -11.49
N ILE A 224 18.37 1.32 -11.19
CA ILE A 224 19.53 1.28 -12.11
C ILE A 224 19.23 0.36 -13.31
N VAL A 225 18.65 -0.82 -13.04
CA VAL A 225 18.22 -1.75 -14.10
C VAL A 225 17.16 -1.11 -14.99
N LEU A 226 16.17 -0.41 -14.41
CA LEU A 226 15.16 0.32 -15.16
C LEU A 226 15.79 1.36 -16.10
N ARG A 227 16.77 2.13 -15.61
CA ARG A 227 17.46 3.13 -16.45
C ARG A 227 18.28 2.49 -17.55
N LEU A 228 18.99 1.39 -17.26
CA LEU A 228 19.71 0.62 -18.31
C LEU A 228 18.75 0.16 -19.41
N ARG A 229 17.59 -0.40 -19.03
CA ARG A 229 16.57 -0.86 -19.98
C ARG A 229 16.00 0.29 -20.81
N LEU A 230 15.60 1.39 -20.17
CA LEU A 230 15.05 2.57 -20.85
C LEU A 230 16.09 3.24 -21.77
N ASP A 231 17.29 3.43 -21.25
CA ASP A 231 18.36 4.14 -21.97
C ASP A 231 18.86 3.36 -23.19
N GLN A 232 18.93 2.03 -23.06
CA GLN A 232 19.43 1.12 -24.11
C GLN A 232 18.31 0.38 -24.86
N ALA A 233 17.05 0.82 -24.72
CA ALA A 233 15.88 0.24 -25.40
C ALA A 233 15.74 -1.27 -25.19
N ASP A 234 15.99 -1.73 -23.96
CA ASP A 234 15.91 -3.15 -23.53
C ASP A 234 16.82 -4.11 -24.34
N ALA A 235 17.91 -3.60 -24.93
CA ALA A 235 18.82 -4.40 -25.74
C ALA A 235 19.85 -5.20 -24.92
N LEU A 236 20.14 -4.78 -23.69
CA LEU A 236 21.16 -5.41 -22.85
C LEU A 236 20.62 -6.63 -22.12
N LYS A 237 21.41 -7.71 -22.10
CA LYS A 237 21.15 -8.88 -21.28
C LYS A 237 21.83 -8.71 -19.92
N ILE A 238 21.03 -8.65 -18.86
CA ILE A 238 21.50 -8.36 -17.49
C ILE A 238 21.23 -9.55 -16.58
N ALA A 239 22.27 -10.02 -15.88
CA ALA A 239 22.12 -10.98 -14.80
C ALA A 239 22.22 -10.27 -13.44
N ILE A 240 21.29 -10.53 -12.53
CA ILE A 240 21.29 -10.03 -11.17
C ILE A 240 21.46 -11.20 -10.21
N VAL A 241 22.48 -11.13 -9.37
CA VAL A 241 22.75 -12.10 -8.32
C VAL A 241 22.61 -11.40 -6.97
N SER A 242 21.55 -11.72 -6.23
CA SER A 242 21.28 -11.16 -4.92
C SER A 242 21.66 -12.14 -3.81
N ILE A 243 22.36 -11.68 -2.79
CA ILE A 243 22.86 -12.53 -1.70
C ILE A 243 22.17 -12.15 -0.40
N ASP A 244 21.46 -13.11 0.21
CA ASP A 244 20.74 -12.94 1.47
C ASP A 244 21.27 -13.87 2.57
N PRO A 245 21.20 -13.42 3.85
CA PRO A 245 21.70 -14.20 4.95
C PRO A 245 20.79 -15.34 5.35
N SER A 246 21.37 -16.48 5.65
CA SER A 246 20.66 -17.58 6.30
C SER A 246 20.51 -17.35 7.80
N ARG A 247 19.36 -17.72 8.38
CA ARG A 247 19.13 -17.61 9.81
C ARG A 247 19.97 -18.61 10.60
N LYS A 248 20.78 -18.12 11.53
CA LYS A 248 21.63 -18.98 12.40
C LYS A 248 20.87 -20.08 13.12
N ARG A 249 19.66 -19.83 13.59
CA ARG A 249 18.87 -20.77 14.40
C ARG A 249 18.19 -21.87 13.58
N THR A 250 17.69 -21.57 12.39
CA THR A 250 16.83 -22.49 11.62
C THR A 250 17.46 -22.95 10.30
N GLY A 251 18.47 -22.24 9.82
CA GLY A 251 19.09 -22.48 8.49
C GLY A 251 18.23 -22.01 7.32
N GLY A 252 17.00 -21.51 7.58
CA GLY A 252 16.13 -20.96 6.54
C GLY A 252 16.56 -19.53 6.14
N ALA A 253 16.23 -19.12 4.93
CA ALA A 253 16.52 -17.80 4.42
C ALA A 253 15.25 -17.12 3.89
N LEU A 254 15.15 -15.81 4.03
CA LEU A 254 14.22 -14.98 3.25
C LEU A 254 15.05 -14.33 2.14
N LEU A 255 14.85 -14.79 0.95
CA LEU A 255 15.47 -14.30 -0.26
C LEU A 255 14.48 -13.25 -0.83
N GLY A 256 14.51 -12.04 -0.24
CA GLY A 256 13.40 -11.11 -0.29
C GLY A 256 13.49 -10.01 -1.32
N ASP A 257 14.54 -9.93 -2.10
CA ASP A 257 14.81 -8.75 -2.92
C ASP A 257 13.89 -8.63 -4.14
N ARG A 258 13.39 -9.74 -4.69
CA ARG A 258 12.46 -9.75 -5.83
C ARG A 258 11.17 -8.97 -5.58
N ILE A 259 10.69 -8.89 -4.34
CA ILE A 259 9.47 -8.12 -4.01
C ILE A 259 9.60 -6.63 -4.36
N ARG A 260 10.83 -6.12 -4.40
CA ARG A 260 11.15 -4.71 -4.68
C ARG A 260 11.63 -4.47 -6.10
N MET A 261 11.78 -5.53 -6.89
CA MET A 261 12.28 -5.47 -8.24
C MET A 261 11.12 -5.50 -9.24
N ASN A 262 10.85 -4.37 -9.88
CA ASN A 262 9.82 -4.24 -10.91
C ASN A 262 10.43 -4.21 -12.32
N ALA A 263 11.71 -3.83 -12.43
CA ALA A 263 12.42 -3.75 -13.71
C ALA A 263 12.95 -5.09 -14.23
N ILE A 264 12.77 -6.19 -13.48
CA ILE A 264 13.27 -7.53 -13.84
C ILE A 264 12.34 -8.30 -14.79
N GLU A 265 11.13 -7.83 -15.02
CA GLU A 265 10.18 -8.44 -15.96
C GLU A 265 10.57 -8.13 -17.40
N SER A 266 11.47 -8.91 -17.93
CA SER A 266 11.97 -8.84 -19.30
C SER A 266 12.67 -10.15 -19.66
N ASP A 267 12.55 -10.53 -20.94
CA ASP A 267 13.30 -11.65 -21.49
C ASP A 267 14.82 -11.39 -21.52
N HIS A 268 15.27 -10.18 -21.25
CA HIS A 268 16.68 -9.80 -21.21
C HIS A 268 17.24 -9.71 -19.78
N VAL A 269 16.42 -9.90 -18.75
CA VAL A 269 16.87 -9.87 -17.37
C VAL A 269 16.73 -11.26 -16.74
N PHE A 270 17.78 -11.75 -16.11
CA PHE A 270 17.80 -12.95 -15.29
C PHE A 270 18.12 -12.57 -13.85
N MET A 271 17.40 -13.08 -12.87
CA MET A 271 17.69 -12.85 -11.47
C MET A 271 17.78 -14.17 -10.72
N ARG A 272 18.79 -14.27 -9.86
CA ARG A 272 18.99 -15.43 -8.98
C ARG A 272 19.33 -14.96 -7.57
N SER A 273 18.63 -15.50 -6.60
CA SER A 273 18.93 -15.29 -5.18
C SER A 273 19.84 -16.39 -4.64
N LEU A 274 20.89 -16.02 -3.91
CA LEU A 274 21.79 -16.93 -3.23
C LEU A 274 21.64 -16.77 -1.72
N ALA A 275 21.56 -17.88 -1.00
CA ALA A 275 21.64 -17.88 0.46
C ALA A 275 23.12 -18.02 0.88
N THR A 276 23.52 -17.32 1.95
CA THR A 276 24.91 -17.50 2.46
C THR A 276 25.13 -18.89 3.00
N ARG A 277 24.08 -19.57 3.47
CA ARG A 277 24.05 -20.95 4.05
C ARG A 277 25.01 -21.17 5.22
N ASP A 278 26.15 -20.48 5.24
CA ASP A 278 27.10 -20.47 6.35
C ASP A 278 26.89 -19.28 7.27
N THR A 279 26.92 -19.54 8.57
CA THR A 279 26.66 -18.52 9.58
C THR A 279 27.91 -17.67 9.82
N GLY A 280 27.85 -16.40 9.39
CA GLY A 280 28.95 -15.45 9.59
C GLY A 280 29.63 -14.98 8.32
N MET A 281 29.29 -15.56 7.16
CA MET A 281 29.76 -15.09 5.86
C MET A 281 28.76 -14.09 5.27
N GLU A 282 29.26 -13.02 4.67
CA GLU A 282 28.46 -11.99 3.98
C GLU A 282 28.22 -12.36 2.51
N ILE A 283 29.02 -13.24 1.97
CA ILE A 283 29.03 -13.68 0.58
C ILE A 283 28.83 -15.19 0.52
N SER A 284 28.06 -15.66 -0.48
CA SER A 284 27.94 -17.09 -0.78
C SER A 284 29.27 -17.63 -1.30
N ALA A 285 29.68 -18.78 -0.82
CA ALA A 285 30.92 -19.45 -1.27
C ALA A 285 30.89 -19.78 -2.77
N ALA A 286 29.71 -19.95 -3.37
CA ALA A 286 29.55 -20.22 -4.80
C ALA A 286 29.54 -18.96 -5.69
N LEU A 287 29.71 -17.75 -5.12
CA LEU A 287 29.60 -16.51 -5.88
C LEU A 287 30.55 -16.42 -7.08
N PRO A 288 31.84 -16.74 -6.98
CA PRO A 288 32.75 -16.66 -8.13
C PRO A 288 32.31 -17.52 -9.33
N GLU A 289 31.88 -18.77 -9.05
CA GLU A 289 31.41 -19.71 -10.06
C GLU A 289 30.05 -19.29 -10.65
N VAL A 290 29.17 -18.69 -9.84
CA VAL A 290 27.88 -18.17 -10.32
C VAL A 290 28.08 -16.97 -11.23
N ILE A 291 28.98 -16.04 -10.89
CA ILE A 291 29.36 -14.93 -11.79
C ILE A 291 29.90 -15.49 -13.11
N ALA A 292 30.81 -16.50 -13.04
CA ALA A 292 31.38 -17.14 -14.22
C ALA A 292 30.30 -17.81 -15.08
N ALA A 293 29.35 -18.51 -14.48
CA ALA A 293 28.24 -19.14 -15.21
C ALA A 293 27.35 -18.10 -15.90
N CYS A 294 27.05 -16.96 -15.25
CA CYS A 294 26.32 -15.87 -15.87
C CYS A 294 27.07 -15.28 -17.08
N LYS A 295 28.38 -14.99 -16.92
CA LYS A 295 29.19 -14.47 -18.05
C LYS A 295 29.22 -15.44 -19.23
N LEU A 296 29.40 -16.74 -18.98
CA LEU A 296 29.41 -17.79 -20.00
C LEU A 296 28.05 -18.00 -20.68
N SER A 297 26.96 -17.64 -20.01
CA SER A 297 25.59 -17.69 -20.57
C SER A 297 25.23 -16.49 -21.45
N GLY A 298 26.20 -15.62 -21.77
CA GLY A 298 26.03 -14.54 -22.75
C GLY A 298 25.28 -13.32 -22.21
N PHE A 299 25.38 -13.03 -20.91
CA PHE A 299 24.95 -11.76 -20.36
C PHE A 299 25.97 -10.66 -20.61
N ASP A 300 25.50 -9.44 -20.86
CA ASP A 300 26.32 -8.27 -21.13
C ASP A 300 26.81 -7.59 -19.85
N LEU A 301 26.06 -7.75 -18.76
CA LEU A 301 26.32 -7.17 -17.45
C LEU A 301 25.90 -8.16 -16.34
N VAL A 302 26.75 -8.31 -15.32
CA VAL A 302 26.37 -9.00 -14.08
C VAL A 302 26.29 -7.97 -12.95
N ILE A 303 25.18 -7.91 -12.22
CA ILE A 303 25.00 -7.08 -11.03
C ILE A 303 24.98 -8.03 -9.82
N VAL A 304 25.82 -7.78 -8.84
CA VAL A 304 25.84 -8.53 -7.57
C VAL A 304 25.42 -7.63 -6.43
N GLU A 305 24.33 -7.98 -5.75
CA GLU A 305 23.84 -7.28 -4.58
C GLU A 305 24.10 -8.08 -3.31
N THR A 306 24.65 -7.44 -2.26
CA THR A 306 24.89 -8.08 -0.96
C THR A 306 23.80 -7.74 0.05
N SER A 307 23.68 -8.57 1.09
CA SER A 307 22.66 -8.44 2.15
C SER A 307 22.80 -7.17 3.02
N GLY A 308 24.00 -6.60 3.14
CA GLY A 308 24.24 -5.42 3.97
C GLY A 308 24.15 -5.69 5.47
N ILE A 309 24.82 -6.70 5.96
CA ILE A 309 24.84 -7.07 7.38
C ILE A 309 26.10 -6.50 8.06
N GLY A 310 26.19 -5.20 8.25
CA GLY A 310 27.21 -4.66 9.13
C GLY A 310 28.37 -3.92 8.47
N GLN A 311 29.50 -3.81 9.19
CA GLN A 311 30.63 -2.96 8.83
C GLN A 311 31.64 -3.59 7.84
N GLY A 312 31.47 -4.88 7.50
CA GLY A 312 32.39 -5.66 6.67
C GLY A 312 32.01 -5.74 5.17
N ASP A 313 31.31 -4.76 4.64
CA ASP A 313 30.77 -4.76 3.26
C ASP A 313 31.84 -4.80 2.14
N ALA A 314 33.12 -4.76 2.48
CA ALA A 314 34.22 -4.80 1.52
C ALA A 314 34.51 -6.20 0.92
N ALA A 315 33.91 -7.26 1.46
CA ALA A 315 34.12 -8.64 1.00
C ALA A 315 33.73 -8.88 -0.47
N ILE A 316 32.87 -8.01 -1.06
CA ILE A 316 32.47 -8.11 -2.46
C ILE A 316 33.54 -7.58 -3.43
N VAL A 317 34.41 -6.68 -2.98
CA VAL A 317 35.35 -5.92 -3.83
C VAL A 317 36.23 -6.82 -4.71
N PRO A 318 36.78 -7.96 -4.26
CA PRO A 318 37.60 -8.84 -5.10
C PRO A 318 36.84 -9.50 -6.27
N PHE A 319 35.50 -9.48 -6.28
CA PHE A 319 34.66 -10.19 -7.24
C PHE A 319 34.01 -9.27 -8.29
N VAL A 320 34.19 -7.94 -8.17
CA VAL A 320 33.50 -6.96 -8.99
C VAL A 320 34.46 -6.03 -9.71
N ASP A 321 34.07 -5.52 -10.87
CA ASP A 321 34.86 -4.57 -11.66
C ASP A 321 34.58 -3.11 -11.26
N LEU A 322 33.43 -2.86 -10.67
CA LEU A 322 32.97 -1.55 -10.18
C LEU A 322 32.11 -1.75 -8.93
N SER A 323 32.33 -0.94 -7.93
CA SER A 323 31.62 -1.04 -6.65
C SER A 323 30.80 0.20 -6.31
N LEU A 324 29.54 0.00 -5.90
CA LEU A 324 28.61 1.01 -5.41
C LEU A 324 28.27 0.74 -3.94
N TYR A 325 28.60 1.69 -3.08
CA TYR A 325 28.20 1.66 -1.67
C TYR A 325 26.94 2.48 -1.43
N VAL A 326 25.91 1.87 -0.84
CA VAL A 326 24.61 2.49 -0.57
C VAL A 326 24.42 2.68 0.93
N MET A 327 24.22 3.90 1.36
CA MET A 327 23.99 4.27 2.75
C MET A 327 22.80 5.23 2.89
N THR A 328 22.38 5.50 4.12
CA THR A 328 21.35 6.51 4.43
C THR A 328 21.94 7.67 5.21
N PRO A 329 21.24 8.82 5.26
CA PRO A 329 21.75 10.00 5.97
C PRO A 329 22.15 9.76 7.43
N GLU A 330 21.49 8.82 8.12
CA GLU A 330 21.74 8.51 9.53
C GLU A 330 23.14 7.93 9.77
N PHE A 331 23.74 7.31 8.76
CA PHE A 331 25.12 6.79 8.81
C PHE A 331 26.18 7.79 8.32
N GLY A 332 25.75 8.97 7.87
CA GLY A 332 26.63 10.01 7.32
C GLY A 332 27.27 10.93 8.36
N ALA A 333 27.09 10.71 9.66
CA ALA A 333 27.74 11.50 10.70
C ALA A 333 29.25 11.25 10.72
N ALA A 334 30.05 12.32 10.83
CA ALA A 334 31.52 12.28 10.71
C ALA A 334 32.20 11.21 11.60
N SER A 335 31.71 11.01 12.83
CA SER A 335 32.25 10.00 13.76
C SER A 335 31.92 8.56 13.39
N GLN A 336 30.95 8.33 12.52
CA GLN A 336 30.58 6.99 12.03
C GLN A 336 31.31 6.65 10.71
N LEU A 337 31.62 7.67 9.91
CA LEU A 337 32.26 7.49 8.59
C LEU A 337 33.64 6.85 8.68
N GLU A 338 34.40 7.13 9.75
CA GLU A 338 35.70 6.52 9.98
C GLU A 338 35.66 5.01 10.25
N LYS A 339 34.47 4.46 10.55
CA LYS A 339 34.26 3.02 10.82
C LYS A 339 33.74 2.25 9.60
N ILE A 340 33.57 2.92 8.45
CA ILE A 340 33.01 2.32 7.24
C ILE A 340 34.15 1.97 6.29
N ASP A 341 34.68 0.77 6.39
CA ASP A 341 35.78 0.28 5.57
C ASP A 341 35.50 0.38 4.06
N MET A 342 34.22 0.22 3.66
CA MET A 342 33.85 0.27 2.24
C MET A 342 34.09 1.62 1.59
N LEU A 343 34.17 2.73 2.36
CA LEU A 343 34.50 4.05 1.80
C LEU A 343 35.94 4.13 1.25
N ASP A 344 36.82 3.22 1.68
CA ASP A 344 38.18 3.10 1.14
C ASP A 344 38.21 2.43 -0.23
N PHE A 345 37.21 1.60 -0.54
CA PHE A 345 37.19 0.75 -1.73
C PHE A 345 36.12 1.14 -2.76
N ALA A 346 35.00 1.78 -2.33
CA ALA A 346 33.89 2.10 -3.22
C ALA A 346 34.27 3.03 -4.36
N ASP A 347 33.92 2.68 -5.59
CA ASP A 347 34.07 3.57 -6.74
C ASP A 347 33.01 4.67 -6.71
N TYR A 348 31.82 4.34 -6.25
CA TYR A 348 30.69 5.25 -6.10
C TYR A 348 30.00 5.07 -4.74
N VAL A 349 29.46 6.18 -4.22
CA VAL A 349 28.67 6.18 -3.00
C VAL A 349 27.31 6.81 -3.29
N ALA A 350 26.24 6.13 -2.89
CA ALA A 350 24.87 6.66 -2.93
C ALA A 350 24.35 6.87 -1.51
N ILE A 351 24.00 8.12 -1.18
CA ILE A 351 23.23 8.44 0.02
C ILE A 351 21.76 8.37 -0.39
N ASN A 352 21.16 7.22 -0.16
CA ASN A 352 19.77 6.96 -0.51
C ASN A 352 18.81 7.46 0.57
N LYS A 353 17.52 7.58 0.25
CA LYS A 353 16.51 8.24 1.11
C LYS A 353 16.91 9.69 1.42
N PHE A 354 17.30 10.40 0.37
CA PHE A 354 17.82 11.75 0.45
C PHE A 354 16.78 12.81 0.90
N ASP A 355 15.50 12.40 0.97
CA ASP A 355 14.39 13.14 1.57
C ASP A 355 14.46 13.25 3.10
N ARG A 356 15.32 12.46 3.74
CA ARG A 356 15.44 12.45 5.20
C ARG A 356 16.24 13.62 5.74
N LYS A 357 15.91 14.01 6.98
CA LYS A 357 16.62 15.08 7.71
C LYS A 357 18.13 14.77 7.80
N GLY A 358 18.97 15.77 7.52
CA GLY A 358 20.43 15.66 7.57
C GLY A 358 21.06 15.10 6.29
N ALA A 359 20.31 14.89 5.20
CA ALA A 359 20.83 14.34 3.96
C ALA A 359 21.92 15.22 3.33
N GLU A 360 21.73 16.53 3.28
CA GLU A 360 22.73 17.48 2.75
C GLU A 360 24.01 17.52 3.59
N ASP A 361 23.88 17.45 4.92
CA ASP A 361 25.04 17.38 5.81
C ASP A 361 25.80 16.06 5.60
N ALA A 362 25.09 14.94 5.51
CA ALA A 362 25.68 13.65 5.22
C ALA A 362 26.41 13.66 3.86
N LEU A 363 25.79 14.26 2.83
CA LEU A 363 26.41 14.39 1.49
C LEU A 363 27.74 15.13 1.55
N ARG A 364 27.75 16.27 2.26
CA ARG A 364 28.97 17.07 2.47
C ARG A 364 30.06 16.29 3.22
N ASP A 365 29.68 15.62 4.30
CA ASP A 365 30.64 14.96 5.18
C ASP A 365 31.17 13.66 4.55
N VAL A 366 30.35 12.89 3.85
CA VAL A 366 30.79 11.71 3.07
C VAL A 366 31.72 12.10 1.93
N ARG A 367 31.45 13.21 1.21
CA ARG A 367 32.37 13.73 0.18
C ARG A 367 33.74 14.07 0.74
N LYS A 368 33.79 14.73 1.90
CA LYS A 368 35.03 15.05 2.59
C LYS A 368 35.77 13.80 3.06
N GLN A 369 35.03 12.80 3.59
CA GLN A 369 35.64 11.56 4.01
C GLN A 369 36.20 10.77 2.82
N TYR A 370 35.44 10.65 1.74
CA TYR A 370 35.89 10.02 0.49
C TYR A 370 37.16 10.69 -0.04
N GLN A 371 37.20 12.03 -0.04
CA GLN A 371 38.38 12.83 -0.43
C GLN A 371 39.59 12.49 0.43
N ARG A 372 39.43 12.39 1.76
CA ARG A 372 40.51 12.06 2.70
C ARG A 372 41.02 10.64 2.48
N ASN A 373 40.09 9.65 2.41
CA ASN A 373 40.47 8.25 2.26
C ASN A 373 41.25 7.96 0.97
N ARG A 374 41.00 8.76 -0.08
CA ARG A 374 41.66 8.66 -1.38
C ARG A 374 42.79 9.68 -1.59
N GLU A 375 43.14 10.46 -0.59
CA GLU A 375 44.19 11.52 -0.63
C GLU A 375 43.98 12.51 -1.77
N LEU A 376 42.74 12.81 -2.15
CA LEU A 376 42.38 13.68 -3.27
C LEU A 376 42.30 15.16 -2.87
N PHE A 377 43.16 15.65 -2.01
CA PHE A 377 43.13 17.00 -1.44
C PHE A 377 43.17 18.14 -2.47
N GLY A 378 43.71 17.89 -3.67
CA GLY A 378 43.76 18.87 -4.76
C GLY A 378 42.44 19.01 -5.54
N LYS A 379 41.40 18.21 -5.23
CA LYS A 379 40.10 18.26 -5.90
C LYS A 379 39.03 18.79 -4.96
N SER A 380 38.07 19.56 -5.47
CA SER A 380 36.89 19.97 -4.66
C SER A 380 36.10 18.76 -4.16
N PRO A 381 35.64 18.74 -2.90
CA PRO A 381 34.73 17.68 -2.41
C PRO A 381 33.51 17.45 -3.27
N ASP A 382 33.00 18.49 -3.94
CA ASP A 382 31.84 18.38 -4.84
C ASP A 382 32.09 17.54 -6.09
N THR A 383 33.37 17.33 -6.45
CA THR A 383 33.74 16.48 -7.60
C THR A 383 33.76 14.98 -7.22
N MET A 384 33.73 14.65 -5.95
CA MET A 384 33.75 13.25 -5.48
C MET A 384 32.53 12.48 -6.02
N PRO A 385 32.67 11.15 -6.29
CA PRO A 385 31.60 10.30 -6.83
C PRO A 385 30.59 9.91 -5.75
N VAL A 386 30.04 10.90 -5.06
CA VAL A 386 29.03 10.73 -3.99
C VAL A 386 27.74 11.42 -4.43
N PHE A 387 26.67 10.65 -4.47
CA PHE A 387 25.37 11.05 -5.00
C PHE A 387 24.27 10.95 -3.93
N GLY A 388 23.34 11.90 -3.93
CA GLY A 388 22.11 11.82 -3.15
C GLY A 388 20.99 11.22 -4.01
N THR A 389 20.32 10.15 -3.53
CA THR A 389 19.32 9.42 -4.31
C THR A 389 18.03 9.16 -3.51
N MET A 390 16.89 9.06 -4.20
CA MET A 390 15.62 8.62 -3.66
C MET A 390 15.06 7.49 -4.51
N ALA A 391 15.57 6.27 -4.31
CA ALA A 391 15.18 5.11 -5.12
C ALA A 391 13.69 4.70 -5.00
N SER A 392 12.98 5.17 -3.97
CA SER A 392 11.54 4.99 -3.82
C SER A 392 10.71 5.97 -4.65
N ARG A 393 11.35 6.95 -5.27
CA ARG A 393 10.68 8.03 -5.99
C ARG A 393 10.67 7.76 -7.48
N PHE A 394 9.48 7.93 -8.11
CA PHE A 394 9.36 7.82 -9.55
C PHE A 394 10.25 8.85 -10.26
N ASN A 395 11.05 8.38 -11.21
CA ASN A 395 11.93 9.19 -12.08
C ASN A 395 12.85 10.15 -11.31
N ASP A 396 13.48 9.67 -10.23
CA ASP A 396 14.40 10.48 -9.44
C ASP A 396 15.63 10.91 -10.24
N ASP A 397 15.92 12.22 -10.24
CA ASP A 397 17.04 12.80 -10.98
C ASP A 397 18.41 12.49 -10.33
N GLY A 398 18.46 12.32 -9.01
CA GLY A 398 19.65 11.85 -8.30
C GLY A 398 20.05 10.44 -8.69
N VAL A 399 19.10 9.53 -8.82
CA VAL A 399 19.33 8.17 -9.33
C VAL A 399 19.76 8.21 -10.80
N THR A 400 19.16 9.09 -11.61
CA THR A 400 19.56 9.26 -13.02
C THR A 400 21.01 9.78 -13.14
N ALA A 401 21.39 10.73 -12.27
CA ALA A 401 22.76 11.24 -12.20
C ALA A 401 23.77 10.13 -11.84
N LEU A 402 23.44 9.31 -10.83
CA LEU A 402 24.26 8.16 -10.45
C LEU A 402 24.41 7.16 -11.60
N TYR A 403 23.31 6.81 -12.27
CA TYR A 403 23.33 5.94 -13.43
C TYR A 403 24.23 6.50 -14.54
N GLN A 404 24.10 7.79 -14.88
CA GLN A 404 24.90 8.44 -15.92
C GLN A 404 26.39 8.56 -15.55
N ALA A 405 26.74 8.48 -14.28
CA ALA A 405 28.13 8.40 -13.84
C ALA A 405 28.68 6.95 -13.92
N ILE A 406 27.86 5.93 -13.62
CA ILE A 406 28.24 4.52 -13.62
C ILE A 406 28.37 3.97 -15.05
N ALA A 407 27.42 4.27 -15.93
CA ALA A 407 27.31 3.66 -17.25
C ALA A 407 28.60 3.82 -18.13
N PRO A 408 29.24 4.99 -18.22
CA PRO A 408 30.49 5.14 -18.96
C PRO A 408 31.63 4.31 -18.37
N ARG A 409 31.70 4.15 -17.05
CA ARG A 409 32.71 3.34 -16.38
C ARG A 409 32.51 1.84 -16.65
N LEU A 410 31.25 1.39 -16.73
CA LEU A 410 30.95 0.01 -17.15
C LEU A 410 31.34 -0.20 -18.61
N ALA A 411 31.18 0.81 -19.46
CA ALA A 411 31.62 0.73 -20.86
C ALA A 411 33.14 0.60 -20.97
N GLU A 412 33.93 1.31 -20.15
CA GLU A 412 35.39 1.13 -20.06
C GLU A 412 35.79 -0.30 -19.67
N LYS A 413 34.91 -0.99 -18.91
CA LYS A 413 35.12 -2.38 -18.48
C LYS A 413 34.59 -3.42 -19.45
N GLY A 414 33.96 -2.99 -20.56
CA GLY A 414 33.55 -3.88 -21.64
C GLY A 414 32.04 -3.88 -21.98
N LEU A 415 31.19 -3.17 -21.22
CA LEU A 415 29.77 -3.07 -21.54
C LEU A 415 29.57 -2.29 -22.83
N LYS A 416 28.92 -2.89 -23.81
CA LYS A 416 28.61 -2.24 -25.10
C LYS A 416 27.36 -1.39 -24.97
N LEU A 417 27.50 -0.09 -24.90
CA LEU A 417 26.40 0.87 -24.84
C LEU A 417 26.16 1.53 -26.20
N ALA A 418 24.90 1.60 -26.59
CA ALA A 418 24.44 2.46 -27.68
C ALA A 418 24.32 3.92 -27.20
N LYS A 419 23.96 4.84 -28.10
CA LYS A 419 23.64 6.22 -27.73
C LYS A 419 22.44 6.23 -26.78
N GLY A 420 22.64 6.77 -25.59
CA GLY A 420 21.60 6.84 -24.56
C GLY A 420 20.38 7.66 -24.98
N LYS A 421 19.20 7.25 -24.52
CA LYS A 421 17.91 7.91 -24.75
C LYS A 421 17.48 8.80 -23.61
N LEU A 422 18.00 8.57 -22.40
CA LEU A 422 17.65 9.36 -21.22
C LEU A 422 18.23 10.78 -21.31
N PRO A 423 17.48 11.80 -20.87
CA PRO A 423 17.98 13.17 -20.82
C PRO A 423 19.16 13.29 -19.85
N VAL A 424 20.16 14.08 -20.22
CA VAL A 424 21.31 14.32 -19.35
C VAL A 424 20.89 15.21 -18.18
N VAL A 425 21.16 14.77 -16.95
CA VAL A 425 20.94 15.55 -15.74
C VAL A 425 22.25 16.18 -15.23
N LYS A 426 22.18 17.39 -14.69
CA LYS A 426 23.36 18.15 -14.21
C LYS A 426 23.49 18.18 -12.70
N VAL A 427 22.66 17.41 -12.00
CA VAL A 427 22.66 17.34 -10.53
C VAL A 427 23.52 16.18 -10.03
N LYS A 428 23.92 16.20 -8.76
CA LYS A 428 24.52 15.07 -8.04
C LYS A 428 23.69 14.60 -6.85
N SER A 429 22.57 15.23 -6.61
CA SER A 429 21.60 14.85 -5.58
C SER A 429 20.20 15.14 -6.05
N SER A 430 19.25 14.37 -5.53
CA SER A 430 17.82 14.53 -5.82
C SER A 430 17.37 15.96 -5.53
N SER A 431 16.80 16.64 -6.54
CA SER A 431 16.52 18.07 -6.51
C SER A 431 15.11 18.42 -6.01
N HIS A 432 14.20 17.46 -5.92
CA HIS A 432 12.77 17.69 -5.66
C HIS A 432 12.26 16.88 -4.48
N GLY A 433 12.40 17.39 -3.27
CA GLY A 433 11.90 16.77 -2.07
C GLY A 433 11.13 17.74 -1.20
N ARG A 434 9.83 18.01 -1.50
CA ARG A 434 8.94 18.47 -0.43
C ARG A 434 8.35 17.22 0.23
N ALA A 435 8.58 17.08 1.54
CA ALA A 435 7.89 16.10 2.33
C ALA A 435 6.37 16.33 2.21
N ILE A 436 5.58 15.27 1.99
CA ILE A 436 4.12 15.34 1.94
C ILE A 436 3.60 15.89 3.27
N VAL A 437 4.17 15.40 4.38
CA VAL A 437 3.91 15.89 5.73
C VAL A 437 5.08 16.79 6.16
N PRO A 438 4.84 18.07 6.51
CA PRO A 438 5.87 18.97 7.01
C PRO A 438 6.62 18.39 8.20
N ALA A 439 7.91 18.71 8.34
CA ALA A 439 8.77 18.14 9.38
C ALA A 439 8.23 18.42 10.82
N GLU A 440 7.60 19.56 11.01
CA GLU A 440 6.93 19.94 12.26
C GLU A 440 5.70 19.08 12.57
N ARG A 441 5.11 18.44 11.58
CA ARG A 441 3.88 17.60 11.71
C ARG A 441 4.14 16.11 11.80
N VAL A 442 5.39 15.67 11.81
CA VAL A 442 5.75 14.22 11.84
C VAL A 442 5.16 13.49 13.07
N ARG A 443 4.89 14.23 14.15
CA ARG A 443 4.36 13.68 15.40
C ARG A 443 2.87 13.97 15.64
N TYR A 444 2.11 14.35 14.63
CA TYR A 444 0.72 14.81 14.82
C TYR A 444 -0.22 13.74 15.43
N LEU A 445 0.04 12.45 15.24
CA LEU A 445 -0.71 11.41 15.96
C LEU A 445 -0.50 11.50 17.49
N ALA A 446 0.72 11.79 17.92
CA ALA A 446 1.02 12.00 19.34
C ALA A 446 0.38 13.31 19.85
N GLU A 447 0.36 14.35 19.03
CA GLU A 447 -0.31 15.63 19.32
C GLU A 447 -1.82 15.45 19.47
N ILE A 448 -2.48 14.71 18.56
CA ILE A 448 -3.90 14.36 18.67
C ILE A 448 -4.17 13.62 19.96
N ALA A 449 -3.38 12.58 20.27
CA ALA A 449 -3.56 11.79 21.49
C ALA A 449 -3.35 12.62 22.75
N GLY A 450 -2.37 13.52 22.75
CA GLY A 450 -2.13 14.48 23.83
C GLY A 450 -3.34 15.40 24.05
N THR A 451 -3.76 16.09 22.98
CA THR A 451 -4.91 17.02 22.99
C THR A 451 -6.18 16.35 23.51
N VAL A 452 -6.48 15.11 23.07
CA VAL A 452 -7.66 14.38 23.55
C VAL A 452 -7.55 14.03 25.03
N ARG A 453 -6.39 13.62 25.52
CA ARG A 453 -6.17 13.33 26.95
C ARG A 453 -6.29 14.57 27.82
N ASP A 454 -5.69 15.67 27.38
CA ASP A 454 -5.76 16.96 28.08
C ASP A 454 -7.20 17.46 28.14
N TYR A 455 -7.93 17.37 27.02
CA TYR A 455 -9.36 17.69 26.98
C TYR A 455 -10.19 16.85 27.98
N HIS A 456 -9.95 15.54 28.05
CA HIS A 456 -10.65 14.67 29.00
C HIS A 456 -10.31 15.01 30.48
N GLN A 457 -9.07 15.41 30.77
CA GLN A 457 -8.67 15.86 32.09
C GLN A 457 -9.34 17.18 32.44
N GLU A 458 -9.39 18.13 31.47
CA GLU A 458 -10.10 19.40 31.64
C GLU A 458 -11.58 19.18 31.93
N VAL A 459 -12.26 18.31 31.14
CA VAL A 459 -13.67 17.94 31.38
C VAL A 459 -13.88 17.42 32.79
N ALA A 460 -13.01 16.52 33.27
CA ALA A 460 -13.11 15.97 34.60
C ALA A 460 -12.93 17.05 35.70
N ALA A 461 -11.97 17.97 35.47
CA ALA A 461 -11.74 19.10 36.39
C ALA A 461 -12.93 20.08 36.44
N GLN A 462 -13.42 20.49 35.26
CA GLN A 462 -14.57 21.42 35.16
C GLN A 462 -15.87 20.81 35.72
N ALA A 463 -16.12 19.52 35.47
CA ALA A 463 -17.27 18.81 36.05
C ALA A 463 -17.19 18.76 37.56
N ARG A 464 -16.00 18.61 38.16
CA ARG A 464 -15.82 18.69 39.64
C ARG A 464 -16.11 20.07 40.17
N VAL A 465 -15.59 21.13 39.54
CA VAL A 465 -15.83 22.50 39.93
C VAL A 465 -17.33 22.86 39.87
N ALA A 466 -18.03 22.43 38.79
CA ALA A 466 -19.48 22.64 38.64
C ALA A 466 -20.26 21.96 39.78
N ARG A 467 -19.88 20.73 40.16
CA ARG A 467 -20.48 19.99 41.26
C ARG A 467 -20.23 20.70 42.60
N GLU A 468 -19.00 21.14 42.86
CA GLU A 468 -18.65 21.86 44.08
C GLU A 468 -19.46 23.17 44.19
N ARG A 469 -19.55 23.92 43.07
CA ARG A 469 -20.38 25.13 43.00
C ARG A 469 -21.84 24.87 43.33
N GLN A 470 -22.42 23.83 42.73
CA GLN A 470 -23.81 23.44 43.00
C GLN A 470 -24.01 23.02 44.47
N SER A 471 -23.08 22.24 45.04
CA SER A 471 -23.13 21.83 46.42
C SER A 471 -23.15 23.04 47.39
N LEU A 472 -22.29 24.02 47.13
CA LEU A 472 -22.29 25.28 47.92
C LEU A 472 -23.59 26.03 47.79
N LYS A 473 -24.20 26.15 46.62
CA LYS A 473 -25.53 26.74 46.42
C LYS A 473 -26.59 25.99 47.23
N THR A 474 -26.63 24.67 47.10
CA THR A 474 -27.60 23.82 47.82
C THR A 474 -27.47 23.94 49.32
N VAL A 475 -26.23 23.90 49.87
CA VAL A 475 -25.99 24.07 51.32
C VAL A 475 -26.42 25.46 51.78
N LYS A 476 -26.11 26.53 51.03
CA LYS A 476 -26.55 27.88 51.31
C LYS A 476 -28.07 27.95 51.40
N GLU A 477 -28.79 27.44 50.40
CA GLU A 477 -30.26 27.42 50.38
C GLU A 477 -30.86 26.64 51.57
N LEU A 478 -30.27 25.52 51.95
CA LEU A 478 -30.72 24.73 53.10
C LEU A 478 -30.51 25.47 54.44
N LEU A 479 -29.41 26.19 54.60
CA LEU A 479 -29.10 26.99 55.76
C LEU A 479 -30.04 28.21 55.86
N GLU A 480 -30.30 28.89 54.72
CA GLU A 480 -31.26 29.99 54.65
C GLU A 480 -32.68 29.54 55.05
N ARG A 481 -33.13 28.39 54.52
CA ARG A 481 -34.43 27.79 54.92
C ARG A 481 -34.49 27.43 56.39
N ALA A 482 -33.35 27.06 56.97
CA ALA A 482 -33.26 26.73 58.42
C ALA A 482 -32.97 27.94 59.27
N GLY A 483 -32.96 29.17 58.78
CA GLY A 483 -32.66 30.40 59.50
C GLY A 483 -31.24 30.46 60.08
N LYS A 484 -30.30 29.77 59.49
CA LYS A 484 -28.89 29.71 59.93
C LYS A 484 -27.97 30.71 59.07
N PRO A 485 -26.88 31.14 59.68
CA PRO A 485 -25.95 32.07 58.98
C PRO A 485 -25.36 31.46 57.68
N VAL A 486 -25.31 32.29 56.63
CA VAL A 486 -24.76 31.92 55.32
C VAL A 486 -23.57 32.82 54.90
N ALA A 487 -22.92 33.47 55.88
CA ALA A 487 -21.79 34.34 55.59
C ALA A 487 -20.65 33.58 54.91
N GLY A 488 -20.06 34.18 53.83
CA GLY A 488 -18.95 33.62 53.08
C GLY A 488 -19.33 32.67 51.92
N PHE A 489 -20.59 32.16 51.88
CA PHE A 489 -21.00 31.27 50.81
C PHE A 489 -21.00 31.93 49.42
N ASP A 490 -21.41 33.23 49.33
CA ASP A 490 -21.44 33.94 48.03
C ASP A 490 -20.04 34.15 47.49
N GLU A 491 -19.08 34.43 48.35
CA GLU A 491 -17.67 34.54 47.94
C GLU A 491 -17.13 33.19 47.45
N MET A 492 -17.43 32.09 48.15
CA MET A 492 -17.01 30.74 47.72
C MET A 492 -17.70 30.31 46.41
N ILE A 493 -18.97 30.60 46.21
CA ILE A 493 -19.72 30.32 44.99
C ILE A 493 -19.14 31.12 43.82
N SER A 494 -18.84 32.41 44.05
CA SER A 494 -18.24 33.30 43.05
C SER A 494 -16.83 32.84 42.66
N ALA A 495 -16.03 32.41 43.65
CA ALA A 495 -14.71 31.85 43.38
C ALA A 495 -14.82 30.59 42.50
N LYS A 496 -15.73 29.65 42.81
CA LYS A 496 -15.99 28.47 42.01
C LYS A 496 -16.52 28.78 40.61
N ASP A 497 -17.33 29.82 40.48
CA ASP A 497 -17.80 30.26 39.17
C ASP A 497 -16.65 30.85 38.33
N GLY A 498 -15.69 31.53 39.01
CA GLY A 498 -14.46 31.98 38.36
C GLY A 498 -13.52 30.87 37.87
N GLU A 499 -13.51 29.71 38.56
CA GLU A 499 -12.74 28.53 38.14
C GLU A 499 -13.33 27.82 36.92
N LEU A 500 -14.63 28.02 36.60
CA LEU A 500 -15.24 27.49 35.41
C LEU A 500 -14.78 28.27 34.17
N THR A 501 -14.47 27.53 33.09
CA THR A 501 -14.19 28.17 31.79
C THR A 501 -15.43 28.89 31.26
N ALA A 502 -15.21 29.91 30.41
CA ALA A 502 -16.31 30.62 29.75
C ALA A 502 -17.22 29.68 28.92
N ALA A 503 -16.59 28.66 28.27
CA ALA A 503 -17.31 27.62 27.55
C ALA A 503 -18.20 26.76 28.44
N ALA A 504 -17.65 26.29 29.59
CA ALA A 504 -18.40 25.48 30.57
C ALA A 504 -19.59 26.23 31.17
N ARG A 505 -19.39 27.51 31.53
CA ARG A 505 -20.48 28.39 32.00
C ARG A 505 -21.58 28.55 30.94
N LYS A 506 -21.20 28.79 29.69
CA LYS A 506 -22.14 28.94 28.59
C LYS A 506 -22.98 27.69 28.36
N LEU A 507 -22.31 26.51 28.33
CA LEU A 507 -23.01 25.23 28.18
C LEU A 507 -24.04 24.98 29.29
N LEU A 508 -23.65 25.17 30.53
CA LEU A 508 -24.59 25.02 31.68
C LEU A 508 -25.75 26.00 31.61
N ALA A 509 -25.49 27.26 31.23
CA ALA A 509 -26.53 28.28 31.10
C ALA A 509 -27.54 28.01 29.96
N GLN A 510 -27.05 27.39 28.88
CA GLN A 510 -27.88 27.05 27.69
C GLN A 510 -28.70 25.76 27.90
N TRP A 511 -28.27 24.86 28.79
CA TRP A 511 -28.87 23.55 29.00
C TRP A 511 -30.38 23.51 29.25
N PRO A 512 -30.97 24.37 30.10
CA PRO A 512 -32.44 24.41 30.27
C PRO A 512 -33.18 24.66 28.93
N LYS A 513 -32.67 25.57 28.13
CA LYS A 513 -33.24 25.90 26.82
C LYS A 513 -33.10 24.73 25.82
N GLU A 514 -31.96 24.05 25.82
CA GLU A 514 -31.76 22.87 25.00
C GLU A 514 -32.75 21.75 25.38
N LYS A 515 -32.97 21.53 26.68
CA LYS A 515 -33.98 20.56 27.15
C LYS A 515 -35.38 20.87 26.63
N GLU A 516 -35.77 22.14 26.64
CA GLU A 516 -37.08 22.61 26.15
C GLU A 516 -37.19 22.35 24.64
N LEU A 517 -36.18 22.69 23.85
CA LEU A 517 -36.14 22.46 22.42
C LEU A 517 -36.34 20.97 22.06
N TYR A 518 -35.66 20.08 22.77
CA TYR A 518 -35.80 18.66 22.52
C TYR A 518 -37.03 18.01 23.16
N ALA A 519 -37.70 18.72 24.08
CA ALA A 519 -38.99 18.31 24.66
C ALA A 519 -40.17 18.62 23.71
N ALA A 520 -40.02 19.55 22.77
CA ALA A 520 -41.03 19.91 21.77
C ALA A 520 -41.34 18.73 20.79
N ASP A 521 -42.43 18.82 20.05
CA ASP A 521 -42.77 17.82 19.01
C ASP A 521 -41.91 17.97 17.75
N GLU A 522 -41.45 19.20 17.48
CA GLU A 522 -40.63 19.53 16.30
C GLU A 522 -39.41 20.36 16.72
N TYR A 523 -38.28 20.04 16.10
CA TYR A 523 -37.09 20.87 16.15
C TYR A 523 -37.06 21.82 14.96
N VAL A 524 -37.04 23.11 15.23
CA VAL A 524 -37.09 24.14 14.20
C VAL A 524 -35.75 24.85 14.11
N VAL A 525 -35.10 24.76 12.95
CA VAL A 525 -33.86 25.48 12.65
C VAL A 525 -34.06 26.44 11.51
N LYS A 526 -33.61 27.66 11.68
CA LYS A 526 -33.65 28.69 10.65
C LYS A 526 -32.32 28.72 9.90
N VAL A 527 -32.34 28.36 8.60
CA VAL A 527 -31.15 28.38 7.75
C VAL A 527 -31.39 29.40 6.66
N ARG A 528 -30.73 30.55 6.76
CA ARG A 528 -31.02 31.75 5.90
C ARG A 528 -32.50 32.13 6.01
N ASP A 529 -33.21 32.14 4.89
CA ASP A 529 -34.65 32.52 4.83
C ASP A 529 -35.60 31.32 4.93
N LYS A 530 -35.08 30.11 5.19
CA LYS A 530 -35.93 28.90 5.28
C LYS A 530 -35.93 28.34 6.70
N GLU A 531 -37.12 28.02 7.20
CA GLU A 531 -37.27 27.20 8.41
C GLU A 531 -37.29 25.73 8.04
N ILE A 532 -36.36 24.95 8.66
CA ILE A 532 -36.32 23.48 8.55
C ILE A 532 -36.98 22.95 9.83
N ARG A 533 -38.09 22.25 9.68
CA ARG A 533 -38.82 21.60 10.77
C ARG A 533 -38.58 20.11 10.74
N THR A 534 -38.15 19.54 11.83
CA THR A 534 -37.86 18.10 11.97
C THR A 534 -38.68 17.53 13.12
N LYS A 535 -39.48 16.50 12.88
CA LYS A 535 -40.23 15.80 13.93
C LYS A 535 -39.26 15.13 14.88
N LEU A 536 -39.42 15.33 16.18
CA LEU A 536 -38.60 14.78 17.23
C LEU A 536 -39.08 13.40 17.75
N THR A 537 -40.20 12.91 17.24
CA THR A 537 -40.77 11.62 17.60
C THR A 537 -40.94 10.72 16.39
N THR A 538 -40.85 9.42 16.59
CA THR A 538 -41.33 8.36 15.68
C THR A 538 -42.36 7.53 16.38
N GLU A 539 -43.28 6.94 15.62
CA GLU A 539 -44.32 6.06 16.16
C GLU A 539 -43.90 4.63 16.02
N SER A 540 -43.92 3.84 17.11
CA SER A 540 -43.65 2.42 17.09
C SER A 540 -44.81 1.64 16.45
N LEU A 541 -44.60 0.36 16.15
CA LEU A 541 -45.65 -0.53 15.64
C LEU A 541 -46.84 -0.66 16.62
N SER A 542 -46.63 -0.41 17.90
CA SER A 542 -47.69 -0.40 18.95
C SER A 542 -48.37 0.97 19.10
N GLY A 543 -48.07 1.97 18.27
CA GLY A 543 -48.61 3.30 18.37
C GLY A 543 -47.98 4.17 19.47
N THR A 544 -46.88 3.73 20.06
CA THR A 544 -46.18 4.51 21.13
C THR A 544 -45.25 5.52 20.46
N LYS A 545 -45.34 6.78 20.88
CA LYS A 545 -44.43 7.86 20.44
C LYS A 545 -43.07 7.67 21.13
N VAL A 546 -42.04 7.42 20.33
CA VAL A 546 -40.63 7.26 20.76
C VAL A 546 -39.86 8.50 20.35
N ARG A 547 -39.14 9.12 21.28
CA ARG A 547 -38.29 10.28 21.00
C ARG A 547 -37.06 9.88 20.19
N LYS A 548 -36.73 10.63 19.18
CA LYS A 548 -35.51 10.45 18.35
C LYS A 548 -34.24 10.74 19.14
N VAL A 549 -34.32 11.66 20.10
CA VAL A 549 -33.23 12.02 21.00
C VAL A 549 -33.76 12.02 22.44
N SER A 550 -33.13 11.24 23.31
CA SER A 550 -33.42 11.22 24.76
C SER A 550 -32.30 11.95 25.48
N LEU A 551 -32.63 13.06 26.10
CA LEU A 551 -31.65 13.83 26.88
C LEU A 551 -31.55 13.27 28.31
N PRO A 552 -30.36 13.35 28.94
CA PRO A 552 -30.17 12.91 30.30
C PRO A 552 -30.93 13.79 31.29
N SER A 553 -31.44 13.20 32.36
CA SER A 553 -32.17 13.86 33.43
C SER A 553 -31.30 14.07 34.69
N TYR A 554 -30.04 14.45 34.50
CA TYR A 554 -29.13 14.67 35.62
C TYR A 554 -29.54 15.85 36.46
N GLU A 555 -29.53 15.67 37.80
CA GLU A 555 -29.70 16.73 38.76
C GLU A 555 -28.38 17.45 39.10
N CYS A 556 -27.27 16.77 38.87
CA CYS A 556 -25.92 17.26 39.14
C CYS A 556 -25.37 18.09 37.99
N GLU A 557 -25.04 19.38 38.22
CA GLU A 557 -24.39 20.25 37.24
C GLU A 557 -23.08 19.64 36.71
N GLY A 558 -22.33 18.90 37.54
CA GLY A 558 -21.09 18.24 37.12
C GLY A 558 -21.33 17.13 36.11
N GLU A 559 -22.36 16.29 36.29
CA GLU A 559 -22.70 15.24 35.34
C GLU A 559 -23.30 15.83 34.04
N THR A 560 -24.13 16.89 34.21
CA THR A 560 -24.65 17.64 33.06
C THR A 560 -23.50 18.21 32.23
N LEU A 561 -22.52 18.85 32.84
CA LEU A 561 -21.38 19.43 32.16
C LEU A 561 -20.51 18.34 31.48
N ARG A 562 -20.30 17.20 32.18
CA ARG A 562 -19.60 16.07 31.61
C ARG A 562 -20.27 15.55 30.34
N PHE A 563 -21.60 15.42 30.34
CA PHE A 563 -22.39 15.05 29.17
C PHE A 563 -22.19 16.08 28.05
N LEU A 564 -22.38 17.36 28.36
CA LEU A 564 -22.27 18.44 27.38
C LEU A 564 -20.88 18.57 26.72
N MET A 565 -19.82 18.24 27.47
CA MET A 565 -18.45 18.32 26.99
C MET A 565 -17.93 17.01 26.37
N LYS A 566 -18.59 15.86 26.54
CA LYS A 566 -18.12 14.56 26.00
C LYS A 566 -19.06 13.95 24.97
N GLU A 567 -20.34 14.19 25.05
CA GLU A 567 -21.37 13.60 24.19
C GLU A 567 -22.19 14.65 23.47
N ASN A 568 -22.77 15.59 24.24
CA ASN A 568 -23.61 16.69 23.78
C ASN A 568 -24.87 16.26 22.99
N VAL A 569 -25.58 17.23 22.42
CA VAL A 569 -26.77 17.01 21.58
C VAL A 569 -26.40 16.97 20.09
N PRO A 570 -27.22 16.35 19.22
CA PRO A 570 -26.98 16.31 17.80
C PRO A 570 -26.66 17.68 17.18
N GLY A 571 -25.58 17.75 16.41
CA GLY A 571 -25.11 18.99 15.76
C GLY A 571 -24.28 19.93 16.64
N SER A 572 -24.05 19.60 17.91
CA SER A 572 -23.21 20.38 18.85
C SER A 572 -21.96 19.59 19.25
N PHE A 573 -20.78 20.24 19.20
CA PHE A 573 -19.53 19.60 19.61
C PHE A 573 -19.62 19.10 21.06
N PRO A 574 -19.18 17.86 21.37
CA PRO A 574 -18.47 16.89 20.54
C PRO A 574 -19.35 15.80 19.89
N TYR A 575 -20.63 15.99 19.69
CA TYR A 575 -21.50 15.01 19.06
C TYR A 575 -21.02 14.63 17.65
N THR A 576 -20.65 13.37 17.44
CA THR A 576 -19.99 12.90 16.22
C THR A 576 -20.86 12.02 15.32
N ALA A 577 -22.11 11.74 15.70
CA ALA A 577 -22.99 10.87 14.91
C ALA A 577 -23.51 11.49 13.59
N GLY A 578 -23.17 12.73 13.27
CA GLY A 578 -23.44 13.38 11.99
C GLY A 578 -23.18 14.89 12.05
N VAL A 579 -22.90 15.48 10.89
CA VAL A 579 -22.70 16.93 10.74
C VAL A 579 -24.00 17.71 10.95
N PHE A 580 -25.14 17.07 10.65
CA PHE A 580 -26.47 17.63 10.81
C PHE A 580 -27.17 16.99 12.00
N ALA A 581 -27.95 17.78 12.74
CA ALA A 581 -28.69 17.34 13.92
C ALA A 581 -29.60 16.13 13.62
N PHE A 582 -30.20 16.08 12.45
CA PHE A 582 -31.09 15.00 12.03
C PHE A 582 -30.91 14.68 10.55
N LYS A 583 -31.20 13.42 10.16
CA LYS A 583 -31.34 13.04 8.77
C LYS A 583 -32.50 13.78 8.12
N ARG A 584 -32.38 14.12 6.84
CA ARG A 584 -33.46 14.72 6.06
C ARG A 584 -34.64 13.76 6.01
N GLU A 585 -35.86 14.28 6.19
CA GLU A 585 -37.09 13.52 6.02
C GLU A 585 -37.25 13.12 4.55
N GLY A 586 -37.67 11.86 4.30
CA GLY A 586 -37.86 11.34 2.95
C GLY A 586 -36.59 10.82 2.27
N GLU A 587 -35.42 10.79 2.96
CA GLU A 587 -34.25 10.14 2.46
C GLU A 587 -34.28 8.65 2.83
N ASP A 588 -34.57 7.80 1.84
CA ASP A 588 -34.37 6.36 2.01
C ASP A 588 -32.87 6.07 2.14
N PRO A 589 -32.40 5.44 3.25
CA PRO A 589 -31.01 5.06 3.41
C PRO A 589 -30.61 3.88 2.54
N THR A 590 -31.55 3.24 1.85
CA THR A 590 -31.31 2.03 1.05
C THR A 590 -30.39 2.32 -0.13
N ARG A 591 -29.28 1.60 -0.22
CA ARG A 591 -28.35 1.64 -1.35
C ARG A 591 -28.61 0.48 -2.28
N MET A 592 -28.67 0.76 -3.58
CA MET A 592 -28.73 -0.23 -4.64
C MET A 592 -27.31 -0.65 -4.97
N PHE A 593 -26.83 -1.69 -4.32
CA PHE A 593 -25.46 -2.19 -4.56
C PHE A 593 -25.47 -3.20 -5.70
N ALA A 594 -24.65 -2.96 -6.70
CA ALA A 594 -24.43 -3.88 -7.80
C ALA A 594 -23.01 -3.76 -8.38
N GLY A 595 -22.55 -4.84 -8.99
CA GLY A 595 -21.30 -4.93 -9.72
C GLY A 595 -21.05 -6.39 -10.09
N GLU A 596 -21.38 -6.74 -11.33
CA GLU A 596 -21.18 -8.08 -11.86
C GLU A 596 -21.15 -8.06 -13.39
N GLY A 597 -20.25 -8.84 -13.99
CA GLY A 597 -20.18 -9.04 -15.43
C GLY A 597 -19.82 -7.74 -16.17
N ASP A 598 -20.53 -7.53 -17.26
CA ASP A 598 -20.44 -6.33 -18.08
C ASP A 598 -21.37 -5.20 -17.59
N ALA A 599 -21.25 -4.04 -18.21
CA ALA A 599 -22.07 -2.88 -17.90
C ALA A 599 -23.57 -3.13 -18.12
N PHE A 600 -23.96 -3.93 -19.13
CA PHE A 600 -25.36 -4.26 -19.42
C PHE A 600 -25.98 -5.10 -18.30
N ARG A 601 -25.26 -6.07 -17.80
CA ARG A 601 -25.74 -6.96 -16.73
C ARG A 601 -25.90 -6.19 -15.43
N THR A 602 -24.94 -5.35 -15.06
CA THR A 602 -25.00 -4.53 -13.86
C THR A 602 -26.09 -3.45 -13.96
N ASN A 603 -26.27 -2.81 -15.13
CA ASN A 603 -27.35 -1.86 -15.37
C ASN A 603 -28.74 -2.51 -15.17
N ARG A 604 -28.96 -3.73 -15.73
CA ARG A 604 -30.23 -4.46 -15.53
C ARG A 604 -30.47 -4.73 -14.04
N ARG A 605 -29.42 -5.04 -13.27
CA ARG A 605 -29.55 -5.23 -11.84
C ARG A 605 -29.90 -3.95 -11.13
N PHE A 606 -29.24 -2.85 -11.45
CA PHE A 606 -29.59 -1.52 -10.91
C PHE A 606 -31.05 -1.17 -11.18
N LYS A 607 -31.54 -1.35 -12.41
CA LYS A 607 -32.95 -1.10 -12.75
C LYS A 607 -33.89 -1.94 -11.91
N ARG A 608 -33.60 -3.24 -11.76
CA ARG A 608 -34.45 -4.15 -10.98
C ARG A 608 -34.51 -3.79 -9.49
N VAL A 609 -33.35 -3.46 -8.87
CA VAL A 609 -33.32 -3.12 -7.43
C VAL A 609 -33.80 -1.70 -7.15
N SER A 610 -33.91 -0.83 -8.16
CA SER A 610 -34.41 0.53 -8.08
C SER A 610 -35.90 0.66 -8.40
N GLU A 611 -36.54 -0.41 -8.88
CA GLU A 611 -37.93 -0.39 -9.29
C GLU A 611 -38.84 -0.03 -8.11
N GLY A 612 -39.68 1.00 -8.29
CA GLY A 612 -40.61 1.49 -7.26
C GLY A 612 -39.97 2.24 -6.09
N MET A 613 -38.66 2.49 -6.11
CA MET A 613 -37.96 3.22 -5.04
C MET A 613 -38.04 4.73 -5.25
N PRO A 614 -38.18 5.51 -4.16
CA PRO A 614 -38.29 6.98 -4.25
C PRO A 614 -36.99 7.69 -4.63
N ALA A 615 -35.84 7.01 -4.47
CA ALA A 615 -34.51 7.53 -4.80
C ALA A 615 -33.63 6.43 -5.38
N HIS A 616 -32.71 6.81 -6.26
CA HIS A 616 -31.75 5.93 -6.91
C HIS A 616 -30.33 6.20 -6.32
N ARG A 617 -29.92 5.38 -5.35
CA ARG A 617 -28.59 5.48 -4.70
C ARG A 617 -27.71 4.34 -5.16
N LEU A 618 -27.14 4.51 -6.35
CA LEU A 618 -26.41 3.47 -7.06
C LEU A 618 -24.99 3.33 -6.47
N SER A 619 -24.72 2.20 -5.82
CA SER A 619 -23.41 1.89 -5.28
C SER A 619 -22.76 0.82 -6.17
N THR A 620 -21.70 1.21 -6.88
CA THR A 620 -21.05 0.37 -7.89
C THR A 620 -19.81 -0.27 -7.34
N ALA A 621 -19.73 -1.62 -7.42
CA ALA A 621 -18.49 -2.36 -7.23
C ALA A 621 -17.87 -2.64 -8.61
N PHE A 622 -16.60 -2.31 -8.76
CA PHE A 622 -15.81 -2.62 -9.95
C PHE A 622 -15.03 -3.93 -9.75
N ASP A 623 -14.81 -4.65 -10.85
CA ASP A 623 -14.00 -5.86 -10.81
C ASP A 623 -12.52 -5.55 -10.56
N SER A 624 -11.74 -6.60 -10.27
CA SER A 624 -10.31 -6.43 -9.96
C SER A 624 -9.52 -5.87 -11.14
N VAL A 625 -9.91 -6.16 -12.38
CA VAL A 625 -9.25 -5.64 -13.59
C VAL A 625 -9.40 -4.12 -13.65
N THR A 626 -10.62 -3.62 -13.45
CA THR A 626 -10.91 -2.18 -13.39
C THR A 626 -10.23 -1.52 -12.18
N LEU A 627 -10.24 -2.16 -10.99
CA LEU A 627 -9.63 -1.64 -9.77
C LEU A 627 -8.11 -1.44 -9.90
N TYR A 628 -7.44 -2.23 -10.72
CA TYR A 628 -6.01 -2.11 -10.97
C TYR A 628 -5.67 -1.33 -12.25
N GLY A 629 -6.68 -0.77 -12.93
CA GLY A 629 -6.50 0.07 -14.11
C GLY A 629 -6.01 -0.71 -15.35
N TRP A 630 -6.34 -1.98 -15.44
CA TRP A 630 -6.03 -2.83 -16.58
C TRP A 630 -7.23 -2.96 -17.52
N ASP A 631 -6.94 -3.32 -18.77
CA ASP A 631 -7.96 -3.69 -19.73
C ASP A 631 -8.29 -5.20 -19.65
N PRO A 632 -9.52 -5.61 -20.01
CA PRO A 632 -9.88 -7.01 -20.18
C PRO A 632 -8.97 -7.69 -21.22
N ASP A 633 -8.57 -8.93 -20.94
CA ASP A 633 -7.71 -9.71 -21.83
C ASP A 633 -8.13 -11.18 -21.84
N LEU A 634 -7.81 -11.90 -22.92
CA LEU A 634 -8.02 -13.35 -23.04
C LEU A 634 -6.96 -14.17 -22.28
N ARG A 635 -5.90 -13.53 -21.81
CA ARG A 635 -4.89 -14.19 -20.98
C ARG A 635 -5.56 -14.77 -19.73
N PRO A 636 -5.38 -16.07 -19.41
CA PRO A 636 -6.23 -16.75 -18.42
C PRO A 636 -6.21 -16.14 -17.03
N ASP A 637 -5.10 -15.57 -16.60
CA ASP A 637 -4.97 -14.91 -15.30
C ASP A 637 -5.65 -13.53 -15.23
N ILE A 638 -6.10 -12.98 -16.36
CA ILE A 638 -6.95 -11.79 -16.45
C ILE A 638 -8.39 -12.22 -16.76
N TYR A 639 -8.59 -13.07 -17.78
CA TYR A 639 -9.91 -13.50 -18.25
C TYR A 639 -10.84 -13.96 -17.13
N GLY A 640 -10.37 -14.83 -16.24
CA GLY A 640 -11.17 -15.34 -15.13
C GLY A 640 -11.58 -14.29 -14.10
N LYS A 641 -11.02 -13.08 -14.16
CA LYS A 641 -11.29 -11.97 -13.23
C LYS A 641 -12.21 -10.89 -13.82
N VAL A 642 -12.38 -10.89 -15.16
CA VAL A 642 -13.23 -9.92 -15.85
C VAL A 642 -14.70 -10.10 -15.46
N GLY A 643 -15.30 -9.06 -14.90
CA GLY A 643 -16.68 -9.06 -14.42
C GLY A 643 -16.92 -9.93 -13.19
N ASN A 644 -15.89 -10.43 -12.53
CA ASN A 644 -15.98 -11.24 -11.34
C ASN A 644 -15.83 -10.35 -10.10
N SER A 645 -16.76 -10.50 -9.13
CA SER A 645 -16.83 -9.69 -7.90
C SER A 645 -16.97 -8.16 -8.12
N GLY A 646 -17.36 -7.75 -9.32
CA GLY A 646 -17.59 -6.37 -9.71
C GLY A 646 -17.90 -6.27 -11.20
N VAL A 647 -18.23 -5.06 -11.65
CA VAL A 647 -18.46 -4.76 -13.07
C VAL A 647 -17.15 -4.38 -13.76
N SER A 648 -16.90 -4.90 -14.94
CA SER A 648 -15.78 -4.50 -15.80
C SER A 648 -16.14 -3.25 -16.58
N ILE A 649 -15.36 -2.18 -16.39
CA ILE A 649 -15.51 -0.89 -17.07
C ILE A 649 -14.13 -0.46 -17.58
N CYS A 650 -13.96 -0.41 -18.89
CA CYS A 650 -12.69 0.00 -19.51
C CYS A 650 -12.85 1.17 -20.50
N THR A 651 -14.08 1.51 -20.90
CA THR A 651 -14.36 2.57 -21.84
C THR A 651 -15.45 3.53 -21.34
N LEU A 652 -15.53 4.72 -21.94
CA LEU A 652 -16.62 5.68 -21.68
C LEU A 652 -17.97 5.07 -22.07
N GLU A 653 -18.02 4.29 -23.13
CA GLU A 653 -19.26 3.64 -23.59
C GLU A 653 -19.77 2.63 -22.55
N ASP A 654 -18.88 1.87 -21.90
CA ASP A 654 -19.28 0.99 -20.79
C ASP A 654 -19.91 1.80 -19.65
N MET A 655 -19.34 2.95 -19.30
CA MET A 655 -19.87 3.82 -18.25
C MET A 655 -21.24 4.37 -18.61
N LYS A 656 -21.47 4.76 -19.88
CA LYS A 656 -22.76 5.20 -20.37
C LYS A 656 -23.83 4.09 -20.28
N VAL A 657 -23.45 2.88 -20.65
CA VAL A 657 -24.33 1.69 -20.53
C VAL A 657 -24.65 1.42 -19.07
N LEU A 658 -23.64 1.47 -18.20
CA LEU A 658 -23.78 1.19 -16.76
C LEU A 658 -24.88 2.04 -16.11
N TYR A 659 -24.95 3.31 -16.42
CA TYR A 659 -25.91 4.25 -15.83
C TYR A 659 -27.06 4.63 -16.80
N SER A 660 -27.23 3.90 -17.90
CA SER A 660 -28.30 4.19 -18.85
C SER A 660 -29.69 4.03 -18.22
N GLY A 661 -30.56 5.02 -18.46
CA GLY A 661 -31.92 5.06 -17.92
C GLY A 661 -32.03 5.66 -16.51
N PHE A 662 -30.93 6.13 -15.93
CA PHE A 662 -30.90 6.96 -14.72
C PHE A 662 -30.46 8.37 -15.09
N ASP A 663 -31.24 9.40 -14.74
CA ASP A 663 -30.80 10.80 -14.88
C ASP A 663 -29.84 11.13 -13.74
N LEU A 664 -28.53 11.22 -14.07
CA LEU A 664 -27.46 11.45 -13.09
C LEU A 664 -27.49 12.86 -12.47
N CYS A 665 -28.26 13.77 -13.06
CA CYS A 665 -28.49 15.13 -12.52
C CYS A 665 -29.81 15.24 -11.73
N ALA A 666 -30.63 14.19 -11.66
CA ALA A 666 -31.85 14.21 -10.87
C ALA A 666 -31.54 14.33 -9.37
N PRO A 667 -32.31 15.13 -8.60
CA PRO A 667 -32.08 15.28 -7.15
C PRO A 667 -32.20 13.99 -6.36
N THR A 668 -32.93 13.01 -6.90
CA THR A 668 -33.13 11.69 -6.31
C THR A 668 -32.05 10.66 -6.69
N THR A 669 -31.15 11.01 -7.60
CA THR A 669 -30.07 10.11 -8.05
C THR A 669 -28.74 10.48 -7.40
N SER A 670 -28.02 9.50 -6.88
CA SER A 670 -26.63 9.62 -6.44
C SER A 670 -25.86 8.36 -6.76
N VAL A 671 -24.55 8.49 -7.02
CA VAL A 671 -23.68 7.37 -7.37
C VAL A 671 -22.53 7.28 -6.38
N SER A 672 -22.23 6.07 -5.90
CA SER A 672 -21.05 5.80 -5.10
C SER A 672 -20.17 4.79 -5.85
N MET A 673 -18.94 5.14 -6.12
CA MET A 673 -18.00 4.34 -6.90
C MET A 673 -16.86 3.85 -6.01
N THR A 674 -16.80 2.53 -5.80
CA THR A 674 -15.75 1.89 -5.02
C THR A 674 -14.52 1.70 -5.91
N ILE A 675 -13.68 2.73 -6.01
CA ILE A 675 -12.49 2.76 -6.86
C ILE A 675 -11.41 3.61 -6.19
N ASN A 676 -10.14 3.26 -6.34
CA ASN A 676 -9.01 3.95 -5.69
C ASN A 676 -7.96 4.41 -6.71
N GLY A 677 -6.99 3.59 -7.09
CA GLY A 677 -5.92 3.98 -8.01
C GLY A 677 -6.43 4.63 -9.31
N PRO A 678 -7.30 3.97 -10.09
CA PRO A 678 -7.85 4.52 -11.34
C PRO A 678 -9.01 5.50 -11.14
N ALA A 679 -9.23 6.02 -9.93
CA ALA A 679 -10.30 6.97 -9.64
C ALA A 679 -10.37 8.18 -10.58
N PRO A 680 -9.26 8.83 -10.99
CA PRO A 680 -9.32 9.93 -11.94
C PRO A 680 -9.97 9.57 -13.27
N MET A 681 -9.65 8.38 -13.81
CA MET A 681 -10.20 7.88 -15.08
C MET A 681 -11.70 7.57 -14.96
N ILE A 682 -12.08 6.82 -13.92
CA ILE A 682 -13.47 6.45 -13.66
C ILE A 682 -14.32 7.69 -13.37
N LEU A 683 -13.80 8.65 -12.61
CA LEU A 683 -14.49 9.93 -12.36
C LEU A 683 -14.68 10.73 -13.65
N ALA A 684 -13.66 10.79 -14.50
CA ALA A 684 -13.77 11.46 -15.80
C ALA A 684 -14.82 10.81 -16.70
N MET A 685 -14.86 9.47 -16.78
CA MET A 685 -15.88 8.73 -17.50
C MET A 685 -17.27 9.01 -16.94
N PHE A 686 -17.44 9.03 -15.63
CA PHE A 686 -18.72 9.34 -14.97
C PHE A 686 -19.19 10.77 -15.29
N MET A 687 -18.33 11.78 -15.14
CA MET A 687 -18.67 13.18 -15.41
C MET A 687 -19.03 13.40 -16.88
N ASN A 688 -18.33 12.76 -17.81
CA ASN A 688 -18.64 12.83 -19.24
C ASN A 688 -19.97 12.10 -19.54
N THR A 689 -20.23 10.96 -18.92
CA THR A 689 -21.53 10.27 -19.06
C THR A 689 -22.68 11.18 -18.62
N ALA A 690 -22.55 11.84 -17.47
CA ALA A 690 -23.59 12.76 -16.98
C ALA A 690 -23.78 13.97 -17.92
N LEU A 691 -22.67 14.52 -18.45
CA LEU A 691 -22.72 15.63 -19.40
C LEU A 691 -23.44 15.23 -20.70
N GLU A 692 -23.07 14.10 -21.29
CA GLU A 692 -23.68 13.60 -22.52
C GLU A 692 -25.18 13.29 -22.33
N GLN A 693 -25.59 12.76 -21.19
CA GLN A 693 -27.01 12.57 -20.88
C GLN A 693 -27.79 13.91 -20.93
N GLN A 694 -27.22 15.00 -20.41
CA GLN A 694 -27.85 16.31 -20.44
C GLN A 694 -27.83 16.95 -21.84
N VAL A 695 -26.78 16.70 -22.63
CA VAL A 695 -26.71 17.08 -24.05
C VAL A 695 -27.78 16.35 -24.86
N ASP A 696 -27.93 15.04 -24.68
CA ASP A 696 -28.95 14.25 -25.38
C ASP A 696 -30.38 14.68 -24.98
N LYS A 697 -30.59 15.02 -23.71
CA LYS A 697 -31.85 15.61 -23.24
C LYS A 697 -32.13 16.93 -23.93
N PHE A 698 -31.12 17.82 -24.03
CA PHE A 698 -31.26 19.10 -24.76
C PHE A 698 -31.62 18.86 -26.22
N LYS A 699 -30.93 17.93 -26.91
CA LYS A 699 -31.21 17.56 -28.32
C LYS A 699 -32.64 17.06 -28.50
N LYS A 700 -33.11 16.21 -27.59
CA LYS A 700 -34.48 15.69 -27.61
C LYS A 700 -35.53 16.79 -27.43
N ASP A 701 -35.26 17.72 -26.50
CA ASP A 701 -36.21 18.79 -26.17
C ASP A 701 -36.26 19.91 -27.22
N ASN A 702 -35.13 20.15 -27.93
CA ASN A 702 -34.97 21.27 -28.84
C ASN A 702 -34.84 20.87 -30.32
N GLY A 703 -34.69 19.56 -30.63
CA GLY A 703 -34.54 19.02 -31.99
C GLY A 703 -33.24 19.42 -32.72
N ARG A 704 -32.22 19.93 -32.00
CA ARG A 704 -30.95 20.35 -32.53
C ARG A 704 -29.83 20.17 -31.52
N ASP A 705 -28.59 20.23 -32.00
CA ASP A 705 -27.41 20.28 -31.14
C ASP A 705 -27.33 21.61 -30.35
N PRO A 706 -26.80 21.62 -29.14
CA PRO A 706 -26.51 22.83 -28.40
C PRO A 706 -25.42 23.65 -29.06
N SER A 707 -25.54 24.98 -29.07
CA SER A 707 -24.45 25.90 -29.40
C SER A 707 -23.37 25.86 -28.32
N ASP A 708 -22.18 26.42 -28.59
CA ASP A 708 -21.06 26.47 -27.62
C ASP A 708 -21.47 27.13 -26.28
N GLY A 709 -22.26 28.20 -26.34
CA GLY A 709 -22.76 28.87 -25.15
C GLY A 709 -23.77 28.05 -24.36
N GLU A 710 -24.65 27.28 -25.03
CA GLU A 710 -25.58 26.35 -24.40
C GLU A 710 -24.84 25.14 -23.83
N LEU A 711 -23.83 24.60 -24.55
CA LEU A 711 -22.98 23.51 -24.06
C LEU A 711 -22.23 23.91 -22.79
N ALA A 712 -21.71 25.14 -22.72
CA ALA A 712 -21.06 25.66 -21.52
C ALA A 712 -22.03 25.72 -20.32
N LYS A 713 -23.28 26.15 -20.55
CA LYS A 713 -24.33 26.17 -19.51
C LYS A 713 -24.73 24.76 -19.07
N ILE A 714 -24.89 23.81 -20.01
CA ILE A 714 -25.20 22.41 -19.73
C ILE A 714 -24.06 21.81 -18.88
N LYS A 715 -22.81 22.07 -19.24
CA LYS A 715 -21.63 21.60 -18.46
C LYS A 715 -21.64 22.15 -17.04
N ALA A 716 -21.84 23.47 -16.87
CA ALA A 716 -21.89 24.10 -15.56
C ALA A 716 -23.04 23.53 -14.70
N TYR A 717 -24.22 23.38 -15.29
CA TYR A 717 -25.37 22.75 -14.62
C TYR A 717 -25.04 21.31 -14.19
N THR A 718 -24.52 20.49 -15.10
CA THR A 718 -24.19 19.08 -14.82
C THR A 718 -23.23 18.98 -13.66
N LEU A 719 -22.10 19.70 -13.72
CA LEU A 719 -21.03 19.60 -12.71
C LEU A 719 -21.47 20.10 -11.32
N SER A 720 -22.32 21.14 -11.26
CA SER A 720 -22.88 21.65 -10.01
C SER A 720 -24.00 20.78 -9.42
N THR A 721 -24.58 19.88 -10.22
CA THR A 721 -25.82 19.15 -9.85
C THR A 721 -25.54 17.67 -9.52
N VAL A 722 -24.59 17.01 -10.21
CA VAL A 722 -24.27 15.60 -9.98
C VAL A 722 -23.98 15.33 -8.51
N ARG A 723 -24.43 14.16 -8.03
CA ARG A 723 -24.28 13.76 -6.63
C ARG A 723 -23.60 12.39 -6.54
N GLY A 724 -22.63 12.30 -5.66
CA GLY A 724 -21.98 11.03 -5.48
C GLY A 724 -20.67 11.09 -4.72
N THR A 725 -19.95 9.98 -4.81
CA THR A 725 -18.66 9.81 -4.19
C THR A 725 -17.81 8.94 -5.09
N VAL A 726 -16.58 9.34 -5.34
CA VAL A 726 -15.50 8.45 -5.74
C VAL A 726 -14.70 8.14 -4.49
N GLN A 727 -14.49 6.86 -4.18
CA GLN A 727 -13.88 6.50 -2.89
C GLN A 727 -12.45 7.01 -2.76
N ALA A 728 -11.60 6.70 -3.71
CA ALA A 728 -10.25 7.26 -3.91
C ALA A 728 -9.35 7.43 -2.67
N ASP A 729 -9.63 6.72 -1.57
CA ASP A 729 -8.82 6.79 -0.35
C ASP A 729 -7.57 5.91 -0.48
N ILE A 730 -6.57 6.46 -1.18
CA ILE A 730 -5.28 5.81 -1.45
C ILE A 730 -4.47 5.51 -0.20
N LEU A 731 -4.54 6.36 0.81
CA LEU A 731 -3.78 6.16 2.05
C LEU A 731 -4.28 4.93 2.80
N LYS A 732 -5.59 4.74 2.86
CA LYS A 732 -6.22 3.55 3.42
C LYS A 732 -5.86 2.28 2.64
N GLU A 733 -5.89 2.36 1.31
CA GLU A 733 -5.56 1.24 0.44
C GLU A 733 -4.10 0.79 0.60
N ASP A 734 -3.18 1.76 0.64
CA ASP A 734 -1.76 1.48 0.87
C ASP A 734 -1.50 0.85 2.26
N GLN A 735 -2.29 1.22 3.26
CA GLN A 735 -2.19 0.69 4.61
C GLN A 735 -2.88 -0.67 4.82
N GLY A 736 -3.96 -0.95 4.11
CA GLY A 736 -4.84 -2.08 4.40
C GLY A 736 -4.99 -3.15 3.32
N GLN A 737 -4.94 -2.81 2.05
CA GLN A 737 -5.28 -3.72 0.94
C GLN A 737 -4.26 -3.83 -0.19
N ASN A 738 -3.25 -2.98 -0.24
CA ASN A 738 -2.21 -2.95 -1.28
C ASN A 738 -2.78 -2.93 -2.72
N THR A 739 -3.88 -2.18 -2.95
CA THR A 739 -4.51 -2.04 -4.26
C THR A 739 -4.12 -0.75 -4.98
N CYS A 740 -3.19 0.02 -4.42
CA CYS A 740 -2.67 1.23 -5.05
C CYS A 740 -1.80 0.88 -6.26
N ILE A 741 -2.15 1.45 -7.42
CA ILE A 741 -1.37 1.32 -8.67
C ILE A 741 -0.34 2.45 -8.83
N PHE A 742 -0.46 3.51 -8.03
CA PHE A 742 0.44 4.66 -8.04
C PHE A 742 1.18 4.78 -6.71
N SER A 743 2.35 5.43 -6.73
CA SER A 743 3.00 5.84 -5.48
C SER A 743 2.10 6.81 -4.71
N THR A 744 2.22 6.83 -3.39
CA THR A 744 1.44 7.74 -2.52
C THR A 744 1.57 9.21 -2.94
N GLU A 745 2.79 9.65 -3.29
CA GLU A 745 3.04 11.02 -3.75
C GLU A 745 2.29 11.35 -5.05
N PHE A 746 2.37 10.46 -6.04
CA PHE A 746 1.68 10.65 -7.32
C PHE A 746 0.16 10.62 -7.14
N ALA A 747 -0.34 9.70 -6.34
CA ALA A 747 -1.76 9.59 -6.04
C ALA A 747 -2.29 10.85 -5.32
N LEU A 748 -1.57 11.41 -4.34
CA LEU A 748 -1.93 12.68 -3.71
C LEU A 748 -1.90 13.84 -4.70
N LYS A 749 -0.97 13.84 -5.66
CA LYS A 749 -0.95 14.82 -6.74
C LYS A 749 -2.22 14.72 -7.60
N CYS A 750 -2.60 13.50 -8.01
CA CYS A 750 -3.84 13.26 -8.76
C CYS A 750 -5.08 13.70 -7.98
N GLN A 751 -5.14 13.40 -6.68
CA GLN A 751 -6.24 13.85 -5.81
C GLN A 751 -6.30 15.38 -5.72
N GLY A 752 -5.15 16.03 -5.61
CA GLY A 752 -5.07 17.49 -5.64
C GLY A 752 -5.57 18.06 -6.97
N ASP A 753 -5.26 17.44 -8.11
CA ASP A 753 -5.76 17.86 -9.43
C ASP A 753 -7.27 17.69 -9.53
N ILE A 754 -7.84 16.60 -8.99
CA ILE A 754 -9.30 16.39 -8.91
C ILE A 754 -9.94 17.50 -8.07
N GLN A 755 -9.38 17.80 -6.90
CA GLN A 755 -9.93 18.80 -6.01
C GLN A 755 -9.86 20.22 -6.61
N GLU A 756 -8.76 20.58 -7.27
CA GLU A 756 -8.68 21.84 -8.02
C GLU A 756 -9.73 21.92 -9.14
N TYR A 757 -9.96 20.81 -9.85
CA TYR A 757 -10.98 20.73 -10.87
C TYR A 757 -12.38 20.95 -10.26
N PHE A 758 -12.66 20.36 -9.10
CA PHE A 758 -13.94 20.54 -8.40
C PHE A 758 -14.16 21.99 -7.99
N ILE A 759 -13.16 22.64 -7.43
CA ILE A 759 -13.22 24.06 -7.04
C ILE A 759 -13.47 24.94 -8.28
N LYS A 760 -12.67 24.76 -9.35
CA LYS A 760 -12.77 25.55 -10.58
C LYS A 760 -14.11 25.40 -11.33
N ASN A 761 -14.78 24.26 -11.18
CA ASN A 761 -16.02 23.94 -11.87
C ASN A 761 -17.26 23.92 -10.95
N ASP A 762 -17.15 24.42 -9.73
CA ASP A 762 -18.22 24.52 -8.75
C ASP A 762 -18.92 23.18 -8.45
N VAL A 763 -18.16 22.08 -8.40
CA VAL A 763 -18.66 20.74 -8.06
C VAL A 763 -18.85 20.67 -6.55
N LYS A 764 -20.09 20.75 -6.06
CA LYS A 764 -20.40 20.89 -4.63
C LYS A 764 -21.02 19.65 -3.97
N ASN A 765 -21.63 18.79 -4.77
CA ASN A 765 -22.42 17.67 -4.26
C ASN A 765 -21.72 16.32 -4.50
N PHE A 766 -20.43 16.35 -4.79
CA PHE A 766 -19.64 15.18 -5.10
C PHE A 766 -18.39 15.12 -4.20
N TYR A 767 -18.17 14.00 -3.53
CA TYR A 767 -16.99 13.82 -2.68
C TYR A 767 -15.83 13.28 -3.50
N SER A 768 -14.69 13.95 -3.43
CA SER A 768 -13.45 13.58 -4.14
C SER A 768 -12.72 12.42 -3.47
N VAL A 769 -12.92 12.27 -2.16
CA VAL A 769 -12.34 11.18 -1.37
C VAL A 769 -13.32 10.77 -0.28
N SER A 770 -13.32 9.50 0.09
CA SER A 770 -14.10 8.98 1.21
C SER A 770 -13.16 8.32 2.21
N ILE A 771 -12.77 9.06 3.22
CA ILE A 771 -11.82 8.60 4.25
C ILE A 771 -12.52 7.60 5.15
N SER A 772 -11.99 6.38 5.20
CA SER A 772 -12.59 5.25 5.91
C SER A 772 -11.55 4.42 6.64
N GLY A 773 -11.82 4.08 7.88
CA GLY A 773 -10.92 3.27 8.71
C GLY A 773 -11.21 1.77 8.72
N TYR A 774 -12.28 1.30 8.08
CA TYR A 774 -12.68 -0.10 8.26
C TYR A 774 -11.69 -1.09 7.67
N HIS A 775 -11.04 -0.78 6.55
CA HIS A 775 -10.00 -1.65 5.98
C HIS A 775 -8.77 -1.77 6.90
N ILE A 776 -8.46 -0.72 7.64
CA ILE A 776 -7.39 -0.74 8.65
C ILE A 776 -7.74 -1.70 9.79
N ALA A 777 -9.02 -1.74 10.19
CA ALA A 777 -9.53 -2.72 11.15
C ALA A 777 -9.50 -4.14 10.59
N GLU A 778 -9.87 -4.35 9.32
CA GLU A 778 -9.78 -5.64 8.63
C GLU A 778 -8.34 -6.14 8.54
N ALA A 779 -7.37 -5.25 8.36
CA ALA A 779 -5.94 -5.56 8.40
C ALA A 779 -5.42 -5.89 9.82
N GLY A 780 -6.26 -5.86 10.83
CA GLY A 780 -5.95 -6.28 12.20
C GLY A 780 -5.70 -5.16 13.20
N ALA A 781 -5.97 -3.90 12.86
CA ALA A 781 -5.86 -2.79 13.80
C ALA A 781 -6.96 -2.83 14.88
N ASN A 782 -6.60 -2.50 16.11
CA ASN A 782 -7.58 -2.28 17.16
C ASN A 782 -8.34 -0.95 16.95
N PRO A 783 -9.47 -0.71 17.63
CA PRO A 783 -10.29 0.49 17.43
C PRO A 783 -9.53 1.82 17.63
N ILE A 784 -8.58 1.87 18.55
CA ILE A 784 -7.77 3.08 18.80
C ILE A 784 -6.85 3.35 17.61
N SER A 785 -6.14 2.33 17.14
CA SER A 785 -5.25 2.44 15.97
C SER A 785 -6.05 2.74 14.70
N GLN A 786 -7.22 2.11 14.53
CA GLN A 786 -8.12 2.39 13.41
C GLN A 786 -8.51 3.88 13.36
N LEU A 787 -8.96 4.43 14.47
CA LEU A 787 -9.34 5.85 14.56
C LEU A 787 -8.14 6.77 14.32
N ALA A 788 -7.00 6.46 14.95
CA ALA A 788 -5.78 7.25 14.81
C ALA A 788 -5.31 7.32 13.33
N PHE A 789 -5.27 6.20 12.63
CA PHE A 789 -4.90 6.17 11.21
C PHE A 789 -5.93 6.88 10.33
N THR A 790 -7.23 6.74 10.61
CA THR A 790 -8.29 7.43 9.86
C THR A 790 -8.14 8.94 9.96
N LEU A 791 -7.94 9.47 11.17
CA LEU A 791 -7.70 10.89 11.39
C LEU A 791 -6.38 11.37 10.75
N ALA A 792 -5.32 10.57 10.87
CA ALA A 792 -4.04 10.85 10.23
C ALA A 792 -4.17 10.99 8.70
N ASN A 793 -4.89 10.06 8.08
CA ASN A 793 -5.16 10.10 6.64
C ASN A 793 -5.94 11.37 6.27
N GLY A 794 -6.98 11.71 7.02
CA GLY A 794 -7.75 12.95 6.82
C GLY A 794 -6.86 14.19 6.85
N PHE A 795 -6.04 14.33 7.87
CA PHE A 795 -5.10 15.46 7.97
C PHE A 795 -4.07 15.47 6.85
N THR A 796 -3.59 14.32 6.40
CA THR A 796 -2.65 14.24 5.28
C THR A 796 -3.26 14.78 3.98
N TYR A 797 -4.53 14.47 3.69
CA TYR A 797 -5.24 15.06 2.54
C TYR A 797 -5.38 16.59 2.70
N VAL A 798 -5.80 17.06 3.87
CA VAL A 798 -5.93 18.50 4.15
C VAL A 798 -4.59 19.21 3.95
N GLU A 799 -3.51 18.71 4.56
CA GLU A 799 -2.16 19.30 4.41
C GLU A 799 -1.69 19.30 2.95
N SER A 800 -1.96 18.23 2.21
CA SER A 800 -1.62 18.15 0.79
C SER A 800 -2.33 19.22 -0.04
N TYR A 801 -3.60 19.48 0.22
CA TYR A 801 -4.39 20.49 -0.49
C TYR A 801 -3.99 21.90 -0.09
N LEU A 802 -3.77 22.15 1.20
CA LEU A 802 -3.26 23.45 1.68
C LEU A 802 -1.86 23.76 1.10
N ALA A 803 -0.98 22.76 1.00
CA ALA A 803 0.35 22.93 0.42
C ALA A 803 0.31 23.31 -1.08
N ARG A 804 -0.78 22.99 -1.78
CA ARG A 804 -1.05 23.42 -3.16
C ARG A 804 -1.68 24.83 -3.25
N GLY A 805 -1.94 25.48 -2.14
CA GLY A 805 -2.52 26.82 -2.09
C GLY A 805 -4.05 26.86 -2.16
N MET A 806 -4.74 25.71 -1.96
CA MET A 806 -6.21 25.69 -1.86
C MET A 806 -6.65 26.21 -0.49
N HIS A 807 -7.79 26.89 -0.45
CA HIS A 807 -8.39 27.32 0.80
C HIS A 807 -9.28 26.22 1.39
N ILE A 808 -9.25 26.03 2.70
CA ILE A 808 -9.98 24.93 3.35
C ILE A 808 -11.49 25.01 3.13
N ASP A 809 -12.07 26.21 3.14
CA ASP A 809 -13.51 26.39 2.92
C ASP A 809 -13.98 25.99 1.52
N ASP A 810 -13.04 25.96 0.53
CA ASP A 810 -13.36 25.60 -0.84
C ASP A 810 -13.39 24.08 -1.04
N PHE A 811 -12.58 23.33 -0.30
CA PHE A 811 -12.48 21.88 -0.48
C PHE A 811 -13.11 21.03 0.64
N ALA A 812 -13.26 21.55 1.84
CA ALA A 812 -13.86 20.80 2.94
C ALA A 812 -15.26 20.21 2.63
N PRO A 813 -16.12 20.86 1.83
CA PRO A 813 -17.40 20.27 1.42
C PRO A 813 -17.28 19.00 0.56
N ASN A 814 -16.12 18.74 -0.06
CA ASN A 814 -15.89 17.60 -0.96
C ASN A 814 -15.02 16.50 -0.33
N LEU A 815 -14.64 16.61 0.96
CA LEU A 815 -13.77 15.67 1.67
C LEU A 815 -14.58 14.70 2.51
#